data_0c5a2b38dfe279ca6cae53e4ed0baaa2
#
_entry.id   0c5a2b38dfe279ca6cae53e4ed0baaa2
#
_cell.length_a   1.000
_cell.length_b   1.000
_cell.length_c   1.000
_cell.angle_alpha   90.00
_cell.angle_beta   90.00
_cell.angle_gamma   90.00
#
_symmetry.space_group_name_H-M   'P 1'
#
loop_
_entity.id
_entity.type
_entity.pdbx_description
1 polymer ?
#
loop_
_entity_poly.entity_id
_entity_poly.type
_entity_poly.pdbx_seq_one_letter_code
_entity_poly.pdbx_strand_id
1 'polypeptide(L)'
;MPIDFTRELNPAQCEAVQALEGPVLVIAGAGSGKTRTIVYRLAHLVEQGVQPESILLLTFTRKAAQEMLARASLLLDHGLTGVSGGTFHSFAYAQLRRHAQLFDLKSGFTVMDRADALDVLGQAKDSLGLGRTERSFPKKETILELIGKSRNKETDLESVLQQESFHLMPYLEILGNMAKGYQTIKQRHGLLDYDDLLFVFERLLTEREDVRERLRERFRYIMVDEYQDTNKVQARLVKLMAGLQGNVMAVGDDAQSIYAFRGASVANILRFPKEYPGALVIRLEQNYRSTQPILDLANEVLRHAAHKFDKHLFTEREDGPKPMLVRTLSDATQHQIAMSLIADLQKKYALHEIAVLFRAGYQSYGLEVQLSKLGIRFQKYGGIRFSEAAHIKDALAYLRLVVNPSDLPAWQRVFKHVKGVGPKTAQGLFEAVISGNEAHVAKTRKRFPELTELFGLLDGLRARRPAPLAALDEVMAWYGPILIRDYPDDYPRRQQGLEQLARIAANYPDLEAFLGDLTLENPEDNSREAAHDALVLSTIHSAKGLEWKAVLMLDLVEDRFPSRKAMQRPEDLDEERRLMYVACTRAKDFLALFVPETVYMRGLERSEPTRPSPFVLEMEPSSYEEWRENFSGGLARAGGGASMGRRQALDQALGRPSGSVRSAVPESAAGGDAQANGNGIRNTKLGFCTHRVYGRGKIIAEAAPGKYRINFPGFGIKTILAEYLTLEDA
;
A
#
# COMPACT_ATOMS: atom_id res chain seq x y z
N MET A 1 35.16 -25.75 -14.92
CA MET A 1 35.31 -25.17 -16.30
C MET A 1 35.02 -23.68 -16.19
N PRO A 2 35.68 -22.79 -16.98
CA PRO A 2 35.34 -21.37 -16.97
C PRO A 2 33.87 -21.19 -17.36
N ILE A 3 33.21 -20.24 -16.74
CA ILE A 3 31.79 -19.96 -16.97
C ILE A 3 31.64 -19.31 -18.35
N ASP A 4 30.80 -19.90 -19.22
CA ASP A 4 30.48 -19.31 -20.53
C ASP A 4 29.40 -18.27 -20.37
N PHE A 5 29.79 -17.03 -20.03
CA PHE A 5 28.89 -15.90 -19.82
C PHE A 5 28.07 -15.54 -21.06
N THR A 6 28.61 -15.78 -22.28
CA THR A 6 27.93 -15.41 -23.53
C THR A 6 26.75 -16.30 -23.84
N ARG A 7 26.76 -17.54 -23.34
CA ARG A 7 25.67 -18.47 -23.46
C ARG A 7 24.56 -18.25 -22.44
N GLU A 8 24.94 -17.75 -21.27
CA GLU A 8 24.05 -17.64 -20.10
C GLU A 8 23.41 -16.26 -19.94
N LEU A 9 24.05 -15.21 -20.48
CA LEU A 9 23.65 -13.83 -20.30
C LEU A 9 23.39 -13.15 -21.64
N ASN A 10 22.47 -12.18 -21.67
CA ASN A 10 22.32 -11.31 -22.82
C ASN A 10 23.49 -10.31 -22.93
N PRO A 11 23.65 -9.61 -24.08
CA PRO A 11 24.79 -8.71 -24.30
C PRO A 11 24.94 -7.63 -23.21
N ALA A 12 23.87 -6.98 -22.78
CA ALA A 12 23.91 -5.95 -21.74
C ALA A 12 24.27 -6.51 -20.36
N GLN A 13 23.80 -7.71 -20.04
CA GLN A 13 24.19 -8.41 -18.80
C GLN A 13 25.66 -8.81 -18.86
N CYS A 14 26.16 -9.30 -20.01
CA CYS A 14 27.58 -9.61 -20.23
C CYS A 14 28.44 -8.35 -20.03
N GLU A 15 28.08 -7.24 -20.64
CA GLU A 15 28.77 -5.96 -20.46
C GLU A 15 28.85 -5.57 -18.99
N ALA A 16 27.74 -5.67 -18.24
CA ALA A 16 27.68 -5.37 -16.82
C ALA A 16 28.57 -6.30 -15.98
N VAL A 17 28.65 -7.58 -16.32
CA VAL A 17 29.47 -8.57 -15.62
C VAL A 17 30.96 -8.35 -15.88
N GLN A 18 31.33 -7.99 -17.10
CA GLN A 18 32.73 -7.82 -17.55
C GLN A 18 33.33 -6.47 -17.18
N ALA A 19 32.51 -5.46 -16.92
CA ALA A 19 32.99 -4.12 -16.52
C ALA A 19 33.53 -4.13 -15.08
N LEU A 20 34.75 -4.65 -14.84
CA LEU A 20 35.29 -4.89 -13.51
C LEU A 20 35.77 -3.61 -12.83
N GLU A 21 36.40 -2.70 -13.57
CA GLU A 21 37.06 -1.50 -13.03
C GLU A 21 36.18 -0.25 -13.18
N GLY A 22 36.26 0.63 -12.18
CA GLY A 22 35.52 1.89 -12.14
C GLY A 22 34.08 1.78 -11.69
N PRO A 23 33.38 2.92 -11.57
CA PRO A 23 31.99 2.93 -11.16
C PRO A 23 31.05 2.49 -12.31
N VAL A 24 30.12 1.61 -11.98
CA VAL A 24 29.13 1.06 -12.92
C VAL A 24 27.73 1.27 -12.36
N LEU A 25 26.84 1.84 -13.16
CA LEU A 25 25.41 1.93 -12.85
C LEU A 25 24.63 1.01 -13.80
N VAL A 26 23.96 0.03 -13.25
CA VAL A 26 23.08 -0.87 -14.00
C VAL A 26 21.62 -0.46 -13.76
N ILE A 27 21.01 0.15 -14.78
CA ILE A 27 19.59 0.48 -14.79
C ILE A 27 18.85 -0.77 -15.29
N ALA A 28 18.27 -1.50 -14.36
CA ALA A 28 17.72 -2.80 -14.64
C ALA A 28 16.19 -2.80 -14.45
N GLY A 29 15.44 -2.79 -15.53
CA GLY A 29 13.98 -2.83 -15.51
C GLY A 29 13.41 -4.01 -14.72
N ALA A 30 12.12 -3.98 -14.45
CA ALA A 30 11.45 -5.10 -13.81
C ALA A 30 11.64 -6.38 -14.61
N GLY A 31 11.97 -7.50 -13.98
CA GLY A 31 12.13 -8.79 -14.65
C GLY A 31 13.31 -8.92 -15.60
N SER A 32 14.27 -7.98 -15.62
CA SER A 32 15.43 -7.97 -16.51
C SER A 32 16.63 -8.79 -16.01
N GLY A 33 16.51 -9.49 -14.88
CA GLY A 33 17.57 -10.32 -14.35
C GLY A 33 18.63 -9.59 -13.52
N LYS A 34 18.25 -8.51 -12.79
CA LYS A 34 19.14 -7.80 -11.81
C LYS A 34 19.96 -8.74 -10.95
N THR A 35 19.29 -9.62 -10.24
CA THR A 35 19.94 -10.59 -9.34
C THR A 35 20.89 -11.53 -10.11
N ARG A 36 20.49 -11.96 -11.30
CA ARG A 36 21.33 -12.80 -12.15
C ARG A 36 22.64 -12.08 -12.51
N THR A 37 22.56 -10.83 -12.93
CA THR A 37 23.72 -10.00 -13.26
C THR A 37 24.70 -9.86 -12.07
N ILE A 38 24.18 -9.58 -10.86
CA ILE A 38 25.02 -9.49 -9.65
C ILE A 38 25.67 -10.84 -9.34
N VAL A 39 24.93 -11.93 -9.41
CA VAL A 39 25.43 -13.30 -9.13
C VAL A 39 26.54 -13.67 -10.09
N TYR A 40 26.37 -13.43 -11.40
CA TYR A 40 27.39 -13.73 -12.39
C TYR A 40 28.61 -12.79 -12.28
N ARG A 41 28.43 -11.53 -11.90
CA ARG A 41 29.55 -10.61 -11.64
C ARG A 41 30.37 -11.05 -10.43
N LEU A 42 29.71 -11.50 -9.35
CA LEU A 42 30.39 -12.08 -8.20
C LEU A 42 31.27 -13.27 -8.60
N ALA A 43 30.69 -14.18 -9.37
CA ALA A 43 31.41 -15.35 -9.85
C ALA A 43 32.59 -14.95 -10.76
N HIS A 44 32.37 -13.98 -11.67
CA HIS A 44 33.39 -13.50 -12.60
C HIS A 44 34.56 -12.82 -11.88
N LEU A 45 34.30 -11.97 -10.89
CA LEU A 45 35.35 -11.34 -10.09
C LEU A 45 36.30 -12.38 -9.46
N VAL A 46 35.73 -13.42 -8.85
CA VAL A 46 36.52 -14.47 -8.20
C VAL A 46 37.28 -15.31 -9.23
N GLU A 47 36.65 -15.61 -10.39
CA GLU A 47 37.30 -16.31 -11.52
C GLU A 47 38.47 -15.52 -12.09
N GLN A 48 38.41 -14.18 -12.07
CA GLN A 48 39.52 -13.29 -12.46
C GLN A 48 40.59 -13.14 -11.37
N GLY A 49 40.51 -13.91 -10.27
CA GLY A 49 41.49 -13.92 -9.20
C GLY A 49 41.29 -12.85 -8.13
N VAL A 50 40.16 -12.15 -8.12
CA VAL A 50 39.81 -11.22 -7.05
C VAL A 50 39.56 -12.02 -5.76
N GLN A 51 40.25 -11.63 -4.69
CA GLN A 51 40.09 -12.30 -3.39
C GLN A 51 38.67 -12.04 -2.83
N PRO A 52 37.92 -13.08 -2.40
CA PRO A 52 36.57 -12.94 -1.88
C PRO A 52 36.44 -11.91 -0.76
N GLU A 53 37.44 -11.79 0.11
CA GLU A 53 37.48 -10.84 1.24
C GLU A 53 37.52 -9.37 0.80
N SER A 54 37.88 -9.10 -0.47
CA SER A 54 37.91 -7.76 -1.04
C SER A 54 36.58 -7.36 -1.69
N ILE A 55 35.56 -8.23 -1.63
CA ILE A 55 34.25 -8.00 -2.23
C ILE A 55 33.23 -7.70 -1.13
N LEU A 56 32.47 -6.61 -1.30
CA LEU A 56 31.35 -6.21 -0.44
C LEU A 56 30.05 -6.20 -1.24
N LEU A 57 29.05 -6.99 -0.81
CA LEU A 57 27.71 -7.00 -1.37
C LEU A 57 26.69 -6.42 -0.37
N LEU A 58 26.12 -5.26 -0.70
CA LEU A 58 25.10 -4.59 0.10
C LEU A 58 23.73 -4.74 -0.56
N THR A 59 22.76 -5.20 0.24
CA THR A 59 21.38 -5.45 -0.23
C THR A 59 20.37 -4.89 0.76
N PHE A 60 19.09 -4.86 0.35
CA PHE A 60 18.02 -4.38 1.24
C PHE A 60 17.67 -5.40 2.34
N THR A 61 17.81 -6.71 2.08
CA THR A 61 17.49 -7.77 3.05
C THR A 61 18.63 -8.77 3.19
N ARG A 62 18.85 -9.30 4.41
CA ARG A 62 19.85 -10.37 4.66
C ARG A 62 19.61 -11.60 3.78
N LYS A 63 18.32 -11.96 3.59
CA LYS A 63 17.94 -13.11 2.76
C LYS A 63 18.39 -12.94 1.32
N ALA A 64 18.22 -11.75 0.72
CA ALA A 64 18.67 -11.47 -0.65
C ALA A 64 20.19 -11.64 -0.79
N ALA A 65 20.98 -11.08 0.16
CA ALA A 65 22.42 -11.26 0.13
C ALA A 65 22.84 -12.74 0.23
N GLN A 66 22.24 -13.48 1.17
CA GLN A 66 22.53 -14.92 1.33
C GLN A 66 22.16 -15.72 0.09
N GLU A 67 21.02 -15.43 -0.53
CA GLU A 67 20.58 -16.11 -1.76
C GLU A 67 21.51 -15.82 -2.95
N MET A 68 21.96 -14.55 -3.10
CA MET A 68 22.91 -14.19 -4.17
C MET A 68 24.25 -14.88 -3.97
N LEU A 69 24.77 -14.90 -2.75
CA LEU A 69 26.03 -15.60 -2.43
C LEU A 69 25.92 -17.11 -2.64
N ALA A 70 24.80 -17.72 -2.23
CA ALA A 70 24.55 -19.13 -2.44
C ALA A 70 24.48 -19.47 -3.93
N ARG A 71 23.76 -18.68 -4.73
CA ARG A 71 23.66 -18.88 -6.19
C ARG A 71 25.02 -18.68 -6.88
N ALA A 72 25.80 -17.68 -6.48
CA ALA A 72 27.13 -17.46 -7.04
C ALA A 72 28.10 -18.58 -6.65
N SER A 73 28.00 -19.15 -5.44
CA SER A 73 28.78 -20.32 -5.03
C SER A 73 28.47 -21.59 -5.83
N LEU A 74 27.21 -21.71 -6.34
CA LEU A 74 26.84 -22.83 -7.22
C LEU A 74 27.42 -22.71 -8.62
N LEU A 75 27.79 -21.51 -9.08
CA LEU A 75 28.45 -21.29 -10.37
C LEU A 75 29.95 -21.55 -10.31
N LEU A 76 30.54 -21.45 -9.13
CA LEU A 76 31.94 -21.71 -8.89
C LEU A 76 32.07 -23.07 -8.19
N ASP A 77 32.97 -23.90 -8.64
CA ASP A 77 33.28 -25.19 -7.97
C ASP A 77 33.84 -24.98 -6.55
N HIS A 78 34.05 -23.73 -6.13
CA HIS A 78 34.59 -23.31 -4.83
C HIS A 78 33.66 -22.34 -4.14
N GLY A 79 33.48 -22.47 -2.80
CA GLY A 79 32.63 -21.58 -2.02
C GLY A 79 33.14 -20.12 -2.02
N LEU A 80 32.23 -19.17 -2.04
CA LEU A 80 32.52 -17.72 -1.86
C LEU A 80 32.75 -17.35 -0.38
N THR A 81 33.49 -18.22 0.34
CA THR A 81 33.84 -17.99 1.74
C THR A 81 34.75 -16.75 1.81
N GLY A 82 34.31 -15.71 2.53
CA GLY A 82 35.12 -14.49 2.65
C GLY A 82 34.41 -13.24 2.06
N VAL A 83 33.50 -13.39 1.10
CA VAL A 83 32.71 -12.26 0.60
C VAL A 83 31.87 -11.69 1.74
N SER A 84 32.00 -10.39 1.97
CA SER A 84 31.18 -9.69 2.95
C SER A 84 29.81 -9.33 2.33
N GLY A 85 28.75 -10.07 2.71
CA GLY A 85 27.39 -9.83 2.22
C GLY A 85 26.39 -9.53 3.33
N GLY A 86 25.52 -8.55 3.12
CA GLY A 86 24.48 -8.22 4.09
C GLY A 86 23.75 -6.91 3.81
N THR A 87 23.04 -6.41 4.83
CA THR A 87 22.40 -5.11 4.76
C THR A 87 23.34 -3.99 5.20
N PHE A 88 23.09 -2.76 4.80
CA PHE A 88 23.83 -1.58 5.28
C PHE A 88 23.95 -1.54 6.80
N HIS A 89 22.84 -1.79 7.50
CA HIS A 89 22.83 -1.78 8.98
C HIS A 89 23.66 -2.89 9.60
N SER A 90 23.61 -4.11 9.05
CA SER A 90 24.42 -5.22 9.57
C SER A 90 25.91 -4.97 9.34
N PHE A 91 26.26 -4.39 8.21
CA PHE A 91 27.63 -4.00 7.89
C PHE A 91 28.11 -2.87 8.81
N ALA A 92 27.35 -1.78 8.94
CA ALA A 92 27.65 -0.66 9.83
C ALA A 92 27.84 -1.13 11.27
N TYR A 93 26.91 -1.98 11.78
CA TYR A 93 27.03 -2.57 13.11
C TYR A 93 28.36 -3.33 13.30
N ALA A 94 28.72 -4.18 12.34
CA ALA A 94 29.97 -4.94 12.43
C ALA A 94 31.23 -4.05 12.45
N GLN A 95 31.21 -2.96 11.65
CA GLN A 95 32.32 -2.01 11.62
C GLN A 95 32.38 -1.17 12.92
N LEU A 96 31.26 -0.69 13.42
CA LEU A 96 31.20 0.04 14.69
C LEU A 96 31.66 -0.80 15.86
N ARG A 97 31.30 -2.08 15.92
CA ARG A 97 31.82 -3.01 16.94
C ARG A 97 33.35 -3.19 16.88
N ARG A 98 33.90 -3.29 15.67
CA ARG A 98 35.35 -3.45 15.45
C ARG A 98 36.13 -2.20 15.83
N HIS A 99 35.56 -1.02 15.66
CA HIS A 99 36.22 0.28 15.84
C HIS A 99 35.70 1.05 17.06
N ALA A 100 34.92 0.42 17.94
CA ALA A 100 34.28 1.07 19.09
C ALA A 100 35.24 1.84 19.98
N GLN A 101 36.46 1.31 20.21
CA GLN A 101 37.48 1.93 21.04
C GLN A 101 38.10 3.19 20.41
N LEU A 102 38.06 3.31 19.09
CA LEU A 102 38.66 4.43 18.34
C LEU A 102 37.72 5.62 18.21
N PHE A 103 36.44 5.49 18.60
CA PHE A 103 35.42 6.46 18.30
C PHE A 103 34.42 6.67 19.46
N ASP A 104 34.88 7.13 20.60
CA ASP A 104 34.07 7.56 21.78
C ASP A 104 32.82 6.72 22.10
N LEU A 105 32.63 5.62 21.39
CA LEU A 105 31.64 4.62 21.73
C LEU A 105 32.21 3.80 22.87
N LYS A 106 31.59 3.91 24.04
CA LYS A 106 31.93 3.02 25.16
C LYS A 106 32.03 1.60 24.60
N SER A 107 33.05 0.86 24.98
CA SER A 107 33.37 -0.49 24.47
C SER A 107 32.21 -1.51 24.54
N GLY A 108 31.01 -1.09 24.96
CA GLY A 108 29.80 -1.87 25.12
C GLY A 108 28.54 -1.14 24.72
N PHE A 109 28.49 -0.40 23.58
CA PHE A 109 27.23 0.20 23.13
C PHE A 109 26.18 -0.87 22.87
N THR A 110 24.93 -0.54 23.23
CA THR A 110 23.77 -1.41 23.03
C THR A 110 22.95 -0.88 21.86
N VAL A 111 22.57 -1.78 20.97
CA VAL A 111 21.58 -1.46 19.92
C VAL A 111 20.20 -1.78 20.48
N MET A 112 19.36 -0.76 20.57
CA MET A 112 18.01 -0.87 21.07
C MET A 112 17.09 -1.47 20.01
N ASP A 113 16.19 -2.34 20.44
CA ASP A 113 15.03 -2.70 19.64
C ASP A 113 13.95 -1.61 19.70
N ARG A 114 12.81 -1.85 19.00
CA ARG A 114 11.71 -0.86 18.97
C ARG A 114 11.07 -0.67 20.35
N ALA A 115 11.00 -1.69 21.17
CA ALA A 115 10.40 -1.60 22.50
C ALA A 115 11.32 -0.77 23.43
N ASP A 116 12.61 -1.03 23.44
CA ASP A 116 13.60 -0.24 24.17
C ASP A 116 13.58 1.23 23.74
N ALA A 117 13.51 1.50 22.42
CA ALA A 117 13.43 2.87 21.91
C ALA A 117 12.15 3.61 22.39
N LEU A 118 11.02 2.92 22.45
CA LEU A 118 9.78 3.47 23.01
C LEU A 118 9.85 3.73 24.51
N ASP A 119 10.60 2.91 25.25
CA ASP A 119 10.80 3.10 26.69
C ASP A 119 11.72 4.28 26.97
N VAL A 120 12.82 4.43 26.22
CA VAL A 120 13.71 5.59 26.30
C VAL A 120 12.96 6.88 25.91
N LEU A 121 12.12 6.85 24.88
CA LEU A 121 11.26 7.99 24.53
C LEU A 121 10.26 8.29 25.64
N GLY A 122 9.75 7.27 26.34
CA GLY A 122 8.92 7.43 27.55
C GLY A 122 9.64 8.17 28.64
N GLN A 123 10.90 7.80 28.94
CA GLN A 123 11.73 8.50 29.91
C GLN A 123 11.99 9.97 29.52
N ALA A 124 12.24 10.23 28.22
CA ALA A 124 12.38 11.59 27.72
C ALA A 124 11.10 12.41 27.94
N LYS A 125 9.93 11.82 27.72
CA LYS A 125 8.63 12.44 28.02
C LYS A 125 8.47 12.76 29.51
N ASP A 126 8.79 11.80 30.38
CA ASP A 126 8.64 11.97 31.82
C ASP A 126 9.59 13.03 32.37
N SER A 127 10.82 13.13 31.82
CA SER A 127 11.80 14.17 32.21
C SER A 127 11.35 15.60 31.86
N LEU A 128 10.43 15.77 30.92
CA LEU A 128 9.82 17.06 30.58
C LEU A 128 8.61 17.40 31.45
N GLY A 129 8.30 16.60 32.47
CA GLY A 129 7.14 16.82 33.33
C GLY A 129 5.80 16.60 32.63
N LEU A 130 5.81 16.03 31.44
CA LEU A 130 4.62 15.73 30.65
C LEU A 130 3.93 14.47 31.20
N GLY A 131 3.36 14.55 32.36
CA GLY A 131 2.64 13.45 33.03
C GLY A 131 1.58 12.80 32.15
N ARG A 132 0.36 12.63 32.66
CA ARG A 132 -0.78 12.20 31.83
C ARG A 132 -1.14 13.29 30.83
N THR A 133 -0.56 13.22 29.63
CA THR A 133 -0.89 14.10 28.51
C THR A 133 -2.35 13.96 28.11
N GLU A 134 -2.90 15.00 27.50
CA GLU A 134 -4.23 14.94 26.88
C GLU A 134 -4.33 13.77 25.92
N ARG A 135 -5.52 13.22 25.78
CA ARG A 135 -5.74 12.06 24.87
C ARG A 135 -5.46 12.37 23.40
N SER A 136 -5.50 13.64 23.03
CA SER A 136 -5.12 14.16 21.71
C SER A 136 -3.61 14.18 21.44
N PHE A 137 -2.79 13.96 22.47
CA PHE A 137 -1.34 13.92 22.31
C PHE A 137 -0.90 12.64 21.58
N PRO A 138 0.03 12.70 20.59
CA PRO A 138 0.42 11.56 19.79
C PRO A 138 1.03 10.44 20.64
N LYS A 139 0.84 9.20 20.19
CA LYS A 139 1.42 8.01 20.83
C LYS A 139 2.93 7.99 20.67
N LYS A 140 3.63 7.31 21.58
CA LYS A 140 5.09 7.16 21.50
C LYS A 140 5.56 6.57 20.17
N GLU A 141 4.81 5.62 19.63
CA GLU A 141 5.08 5.00 18.33
C GLU A 141 5.09 6.03 17.19
N THR A 142 4.10 6.91 17.15
CA THR A 142 3.99 8.00 16.17
C THR A 142 5.13 9.00 16.32
N ILE A 143 5.46 9.38 17.56
CA ILE A 143 6.56 10.31 17.84
C ILE A 143 7.90 9.71 17.37
N LEU A 144 8.16 8.43 17.69
CA LEU A 144 9.36 7.73 17.26
C LEU A 144 9.46 7.66 15.72
N GLU A 145 8.35 7.42 15.05
CA GLU A 145 8.29 7.42 13.59
C GLU A 145 8.58 8.80 12.98
N LEU A 146 8.05 9.87 13.57
CA LEU A 146 8.31 11.25 13.12
C LEU A 146 9.78 11.63 13.30
N ILE A 147 10.40 11.26 14.44
CA ILE A 147 11.83 11.45 14.70
C ILE A 147 12.66 10.68 13.65
N GLY A 148 12.34 9.41 13.42
CA GLY A 148 13.02 8.58 12.41
C GLY A 148 12.87 9.15 11.00
N LYS A 149 11.67 9.62 10.62
CA LYS A 149 11.44 10.26 9.31
C LYS A 149 12.23 11.55 9.13
N SER A 150 12.20 12.44 10.13
CA SER A 150 13.00 13.69 10.12
C SER A 150 14.48 13.37 9.86
N ARG A 151 14.99 12.35 10.54
CA ARG A 151 16.37 11.95 10.44
C ARG A 151 16.71 11.28 9.09
N ASN A 152 15.92 10.29 8.66
CA ASN A 152 16.17 9.56 7.41
C ASN A 152 15.98 10.41 6.15
N LYS A 153 15.07 11.39 6.18
CA LYS A 153 14.88 12.38 5.11
C LYS A 153 15.86 13.55 5.21
N GLU A 154 16.58 13.68 6.33
CA GLU A 154 17.45 14.82 6.65
C GLU A 154 16.71 16.15 6.49
N THR A 155 15.52 16.22 7.09
CA THR A 155 14.66 17.40 7.13
C THR A 155 14.28 17.68 8.58
N ASP A 156 14.00 18.94 8.91
CA ASP A 156 13.56 19.30 10.26
C ASP A 156 12.19 18.69 10.59
N LEU A 157 11.90 18.57 11.89
CA LEU A 157 10.67 17.96 12.37
C LEU A 157 9.44 18.80 11.95
N GLU A 158 9.58 20.13 11.86
CA GLU A 158 8.52 21.02 11.43
C GLU A 158 8.09 20.70 10.00
N SER A 159 9.04 20.60 9.10
CA SER A 159 8.79 20.20 7.69
C SER A 159 8.11 18.85 7.59
N VAL A 160 8.51 17.86 8.41
CA VAL A 160 7.85 16.55 8.44
C VAL A 160 6.39 16.66 8.91
N LEU A 161 6.14 17.44 9.98
CA LEU A 161 4.79 17.65 10.48
C LEU A 161 3.90 18.38 9.48
N GLN A 162 4.40 19.45 8.86
CA GLN A 162 3.67 20.21 7.84
C GLN A 162 3.26 19.31 6.67
N GLN A 163 4.14 18.41 6.27
CA GLN A 163 3.94 17.57 5.10
C GLN A 163 3.08 16.33 5.38
N GLU A 164 3.25 15.70 6.53
CA GLU A 164 2.68 14.38 6.76
C GLU A 164 1.64 14.33 7.89
N SER A 165 1.74 15.23 8.86
CA SER A 165 0.95 15.19 10.08
C SER A 165 0.60 16.59 10.59
N PHE A 166 0.04 17.43 9.72
CA PHE A 166 -0.27 18.85 10.01
C PHE A 166 -1.10 19.04 11.29
N HIS A 167 -1.97 18.09 11.61
CA HIS A 167 -2.77 18.11 12.85
C HIS A 167 -1.93 18.04 14.13
N LEU A 168 -0.65 17.64 14.05
CA LEU A 168 0.30 17.60 15.17
C LEU A 168 1.14 18.87 15.30
N MET A 169 1.01 19.85 14.39
CA MET A 169 1.72 21.13 14.47
C MET A 169 1.60 21.85 15.81
N PRO A 170 0.46 21.82 16.52
CA PRO A 170 0.36 22.43 17.85
C PRO A 170 1.32 21.85 18.90
N TYR A 171 1.83 20.64 18.66
CA TYR A 171 2.77 19.95 19.56
C TYR A 171 4.24 20.06 19.14
N LEU A 172 4.58 20.82 18.08
CA LEU A 172 5.91 20.89 17.49
C LEU A 172 7.03 21.14 18.53
N GLU A 173 6.86 22.12 19.41
CA GLU A 173 7.86 22.44 20.42
C GLU A 173 8.07 21.28 21.41
N ILE A 174 6.98 20.69 21.89
CA ILE A 174 7.01 19.54 22.80
C ILE A 174 7.69 18.34 22.14
N LEU A 175 7.32 18.03 20.90
CA LEU A 175 7.90 16.93 20.12
C LEU A 175 9.39 17.16 19.85
N GLY A 176 9.80 18.41 19.57
CA GLY A 176 11.21 18.80 19.42
C GLY A 176 12.01 18.61 20.71
N ASN A 177 11.43 18.99 21.85
CA ASN A 177 12.07 18.77 23.16
C ASN A 177 12.15 17.27 23.52
N MET A 178 11.13 16.47 23.20
CA MET A 178 11.17 15.02 23.36
C MET A 178 12.25 14.39 22.48
N ALA A 179 12.40 14.82 21.23
CA ALA A 179 13.45 14.33 20.33
C ALA A 179 14.86 14.63 20.88
N LYS A 180 15.08 15.84 21.40
CA LYS A 180 16.33 16.24 22.06
C LYS A 180 16.59 15.41 23.32
N GLY A 181 15.58 15.24 24.18
CA GLY A 181 15.67 14.41 25.39
C GLY A 181 16.00 12.95 25.07
N TYR A 182 15.32 12.39 24.06
CA TYR A 182 15.59 11.03 23.55
C TYR A 182 17.06 10.87 23.12
N GLN A 183 17.57 11.81 22.33
CA GLN A 183 18.96 11.78 21.90
C GLN A 183 19.96 11.92 23.06
N THR A 184 19.65 12.81 24.03
CA THR A 184 20.51 13.01 25.23
C THR A 184 20.60 11.73 26.07
N ILE A 185 19.48 11.04 26.29
CA ILE A 185 19.46 9.77 27.04
C ILE A 185 20.26 8.72 26.31
N LYS A 186 20.10 8.58 25.00
CA LYS A 186 20.88 7.63 24.18
C LYS A 186 22.39 7.88 24.33
N GLN A 187 22.81 9.12 24.16
CA GLN A 187 24.25 9.49 24.28
C GLN A 187 24.79 9.22 25.68
N ARG A 188 24.04 9.58 26.74
CA ARG A 188 24.47 9.37 28.14
C ARG A 188 24.71 7.89 28.45
N HIS A 189 23.87 7.00 27.90
CA HIS A 189 23.91 5.57 28.24
C HIS A 189 24.61 4.70 27.17
N GLY A 190 25.14 5.29 26.09
CA GLY A 190 25.78 4.54 25.01
C GLY A 190 24.80 3.66 24.25
N LEU A 191 23.58 4.16 24.05
CA LEU A 191 22.51 3.46 23.34
C LEU A 191 22.42 3.95 21.89
N LEU A 192 22.28 3.04 20.97
CA LEU A 192 22.03 3.35 19.55
C LEU A 192 20.71 2.72 19.13
N ASP A 193 19.85 3.48 18.46
CA ASP A 193 18.73 2.90 17.74
C ASP A 193 19.17 2.41 16.35
N TYR A 194 18.24 1.81 15.62
CA TYR A 194 18.55 1.22 14.32
C TYR A 194 19.08 2.24 13.31
N ASP A 195 18.50 3.45 13.29
CA ASP A 195 18.94 4.53 12.41
C ASP A 195 20.31 5.07 12.80
N ASP A 196 20.65 5.12 14.12
CA ASP A 196 21.96 5.58 14.59
C ASP A 196 23.12 4.80 13.97
N LEU A 197 22.94 3.52 13.70
CA LEU A 197 24.01 2.68 13.15
C LEU A 197 24.61 3.28 11.87
N LEU A 198 23.75 3.82 10.99
CA LEU A 198 24.23 4.41 9.73
C LEU A 198 24.87 5.78 9.95
N PHE A 199 24.26 6.64 10.76
CA PHE A 199 24.78 8.00 11.00
C PHE A 199 26.08 8.00 11.79
N VAL A 200 26.19 7.11 12.79
CA VAL A 200 27.43 6.97 13.57
C VAL A 200 28.53 6.35 12.71
N PHE A 201 28.19 5.41 11.83
CA PHE A 201 29.17 4.84 10.90
C PHE A 201 29.63 5.88 9.87
N GLU A 202 28.74 6.71 9.34
CA GLU A 202 29.09 7.83 8.47
C GLU A 202 30.08 8.79 9.19
N ARG A 203 29.77 9.17 10.43
CA ARG A 203 30.63 10.02 11.25
C ARG A 203 32.00 9.40 11.46
N LEU A 204 32.05 8.08 11.77
CA LEU A 204 33.31 7.35 11.91
C LEU A 204 34.17 7.45 10.64
N LEU A 205 33.58 7.21 9.47
CA LEU A 205 34.30 7.29 8.18
C LEU A 205 34.71 8.72 7.81
N THR A 206 33.96 9.71 8.27
CA THR A 206 34.27 11.12 8.01
C THR A 206 35.39 11.65 8.88
N GLU A 207 35.37 11.35 10.20
CA GLU A 207 36.30 11.84 11.17
C GLU A 207 37.60 10.99 11.25
N ARG A 208 37.53 9.70 10.87
CA ARG A 208 38.66 8.76 10.96
C ARG A 208 39.12 8.31 9.58
N GLU A 209 40.03 9.09 9.01
CA GLU A 209 40.62 8.80 7.70
C GLU A 209 41.33 7.46 7.66
N ASP A 210 42.03 7.12 8.74
CA ASP A 210 42.76 5.83 8.88
C ASP A 210 41.81 4.62 8.81
N VAL A 211 40.58 4.73 9.32
CA VAL A 211 39.56 3.68 9.24
C VAL A 211 38.98 3.65 7.82
N ARG A 212 38.71 4.82 7.24
CA ARG A 212 38.15 4.93 5.88
C ARG A 212 39.11 4.30 4.86
N GLU A 213 40.39 4.64 4.90
CA GLU A 213 41.37 4.08 3.96
C GLU A 213 41.55 2.59 4.12
N ARG A 214 41.64 2.06 5.37
CA ARG A 214 41.65 0.62 5.57
C ARG A 214 40.43 -0.11 5.02
N LEU A 215 39.25 0.49 5.08
CA LEU A 215 38.05 -0.11 4.48
C LEU A 215 38.09 -0.05 2.95
N ARG A 216 38.63 1.01 2.34
CA ARG A 216 38.86 1.13 0.88
C ARG A 216 39.88 0.10 0.37
N GLU A 217 40.97 -0.08 1.08
CA GLU A 217 41.98 -1.09 0.77
C GLU A 217 41.41 -2.51 0.87
N ARG A 218 40.60 -2.76 1.89
CA ARG A 218 39.96 -4.05 2.10
C ARG A 218 38.87 -4.34 1.07
N PHE A 219 37.93 -3.42 0.87
CA PHE A 219 36.75 -3.62 0.00
C PHE A 219 36.97 -2.91 -1.34
N ARG A 220 37.77 -3.54 -2.18
CA ARG A 220 38.12 -3.00 -3.50
C ARG A 220 36.97 -3.05 -4.49
N TYR A 221 36.00 -3.96 -4.30
CA TYR A 221 34.82 -4.13 -5.14
C TYR A 221 33.56 -4.06 -4.28
N ILE A 222 32.72 -3.07 -4.55
CA ILE A 222 31.48 -2.84 -3.81
C ILE A 222 30.31 -3.01 -4.77
N MET A 223 29.37 -3.89 -4.42
CA MET A 223 28.11 -4.05 -5.18
C MET A 223 26.94 -3.70 -4.28
N VAL A 224 26.01 -2.91 -4.84
CA VAL A 224 24.81 -2.46 -4.13
C VAL A 224 23.58 -2.80 -4.97
N ASP A 225 22.75 -3.68 -4.42
CA ASP A 225 21.45 -4.04 -5.01
C ASP A 225 20.35 -3.09 -4.54
N GLU A 226 19.30 -2.93 -5.37
CA GLU A 226 18.16 -2.05 -5.12
C GLU A 226 18.57 -0.61 -4.74
N TYR A 227 19.56 -0.07 -5.47
CA TYR A 227 20.18 1.23 -5.15
C TYR A 227 19.17 2.39 -5.12
N GLN A 228 18.05 2.31 -5.85
CA GLN A 228 16.97 3.29 -5.84
C GLN A 228 16.21 3.37 -4.50
N ASP A 229 16.35 2.35 -3.63
CA ASP A 229 15.72 2.31 -2.30
C ASP A 229 16.65 2.79 -1.18
N THR A 230 17.86 3.21 -1.53
CA THR A 230 18.80 3.77 -0.55
C THR A 230 18.34 5.15 -0.07
N ASN A 231 18.55 5.44 1.23
CA ASN A 231 18.43 6.79 1.75
C ASN A 231 19.73 7.59 1.52
N LYS A 232 19.72 8.88 1.84
CA LYS A 232 20.87 9.77 1.57
C LYS A 232 22.13 9.31 2.29
N VAL A 233 22.05 8.89 3.57
CA VAL A 233 23.22 8.44 4.33
C VAL A 233 23.80 7.16 3.75
N GLN A 234 22.99 6.23 3.28
CA GLN A 234 23.47 5.00 2.63
C GLN A 234 24.25 5.30 1.34
N ALA A 235 23.75 6.23 0.51
CA ALA A 235 24.48 6.64 -0.69
C ALA A 235 25.82 7.31 -0.35
N ARG A 236 25.89 8.17 0.69
CA ARG A 236 27.14 8.77 1.15
C ARG A 236 28.10 7.74 1.74
N LEU A 237 27.60 6.72 2.47
CA LEU A 237 28.43 5.62 2.95
C LEU A 237 29.09 4.86 1.81
N VAL A 238 28.35 4.54 0.74
CA VAL A 238 28.93 3.91 -0.46
C VAL A 238 30.05 4.79 -1.02
N LYS A 239 29.81 6.10 -1.16
CA LYS A 239 30.79 7.05 -1.68
C LYS A 239 32.04 7.17 -0.79
N LEU A 240 31.87 7.19 0.53
CA LEU A 240 32.99 7.21 1.49
C LEU A 240 33.83 5.95 1.39
N MET A 241 33.22 4.79 1.21
CA MET A 241 33.93 3.51 1.12
C MET A 241 34.58 3.28 -0.25
N ALA A 242 33.90 3.60 -1.35
CA ALA A 242 34.41 3.37 -2.69
C ALA A 242 35.39 4.46 -3.16
N GLY A 243 35.26 5.69 -2.66
CA GLY A 243 35.90 6.86 -3.27
C GLY A 243 35.24 7.25 -4.60
N LEU A 244 35.83 8.22 -5.31
CA LEU A 244 35.27 8.71 -6.57
C LEU A 244 35.57 7.82 -7.79
N GLN A 245 36.65 7.08 -7.73
CA GLN A 245 37.14 6.20 -8.82
C GLN A 245 37.13 4.72 -8.42
N GLY A 246 36.48 4.40 -7.30
CA GLY A 246 36.43 3.04 -6.81
C GLY A 246 35.52 2.13 -7.62
N ASN A 247 35.80 0.82 -7.55
CA ASN A 247 35.01 -0.19 -8.26
C ASN A 247 33.67 -0.41 -7.54
N VAL A 248 32.70 0.43 -7.82
CA VAL A 248 31.34 0.35 -7.28
C VAL A 248 30.36 0.01 -8.39
N MET A 249 29.60 -1.06 -8.21
CA MET A 249 28.45 -1.38 -9.06
C MET A 249 27.17 -1.11 -8.29
N ALA A 250 26.41 -0.11 -8.72
CA ALA A 250 25.06 0.12 -8.26
C ALA A 250 24.05 -0.49 -9.24
N VAL A 251 23.18 -1.36 -8.74
CA VAL A 251 22.12 -2.00 -9.55
C VAL A 251 20.77 -1.56 -9.00
N GLY A 252 19.88 -1.13 -9.90
CA GLY A 252 18.57 -0.68 -9.47
C GLY A 252 17.62 -0.37 -10.61
N ASP A 253 16.40 -0.01 -10.24
CA ASP A 253 15.34 0.45 -11.13
C ASP A 253 14.70 1.72 -10.55
N ASP A 254 15.00 2.88 -11.11
CA ASP A 254 14.42 4.15 -10.71
C ASP A 254 12.89 4.11 -10.70
N ALA A 255 12.28 3.36 -11.64
CA ALA A 255 10.84 3.17 -11.72
C ALA A 255 10.27 2.26 -10.63
N GLN A 256 11.10 1.58 -9.83
CA GLN A 256 10.69 0.78 -8.68
C GLN A 256 11.00 1.45 -7.33
N SER A 257 11.39 2.74 -7.32
CA SER A 257 11.60 3.51 -6.08
C SER A 257 10.26 3.90 -5.47
N ILE A 258 9.77 3.11 -4.51
CA ILE A 258 8.45 3.24 -3.88
C ILE A 258 8.50 3.29 -2.34
N TYR A 259 9.67 3.56 -1.76
CA TYR A 259 9.89 3.61 -0.30
C TYR A 259 10.31 4.99 0.20
N ALA A 260 9.92 6.08 -0.48
CA ALA A 260 10.21 7.44 -0.02
C ALA A 260 9.62 7.73 1.36
N PHE A 261 8.50 7.09 1.73
CA PHE A 261 7.93 7.17 3.07
C PHE A 261 8.82 6.57 4.18
N ARG A 262 9.83 5.75 3.81
CA ARG A 262 10.89 5.22 4.70
C ARG A 262 12.21 5.98 4.58
N GLY A 263 12.24 7.09 3.84
CA GLY A 263 13.43 7.89 3.63
C GLY A 263 14.26 7.52 2.39
N ALA A 264 13.82 6.55 1.57
CA ALA A 264 14.47 6.27 0.29
C ALA A 264 14.44 7.50 -0.62
N SER A 265 15.48 7.66 -1.42
CA SER A 265 15.63 8.79 -2.34
C SER A 265 15.97 8.33 -3.75
N VAL A 266 15.00 8.43 -4.66
CA VAL A 266 15.24 8.13 -6.08
C VAL A 266 16.34 9.02 -6.68
N ALA A 267 16.57 10.20 -6.09
CA ALA A 267 17.65 11.08 -6.52
C ALA A 267 19.04 10.44 -6.42
N ASN A 268 19.24 9.46 -5.52
CA ASN A 268 20.52 8.76 -5.38
C ASN A 268 20.90 8.01 -6.67
N ILE A 269 19.96 7.25 -7.24
CA ILE A 269 20.23 6.52 -8.47
C ILE A 269 20.28 7.47 -9.68
N LEU A 270 19.42 8.47 -9.74
CA LEU A 270 19.39 9.44 -10.86
C LEU A 270 20.64 10.32 -10.91
N ARG A 271 21.24 10.62 -9.76
CA ARG A 271 22.47 11.45 -9.66
C ARG A 271 23.76 10.64 -9.71
N PHE A 272 23.69 9.31 -9.68
CA PHE A 272 24.88 8.46 -9.65
C PHE A 272 25.92 8.82 -10.71
N PRO A 273 25.58 9.03 -12.01
CA PRO A 273 26.58 9.41 -13.03
C PRO A 273 27.23 10.77 -12.78
N LYS A 274 26.56 11.68 -12.05
CA LYS A 274 27.11 12.98 -11.66
C LYS A 274 28.00 12.87 -10.43
N GLU A 275 27.65 11.98 -9.51
CA GLU A 275 28.39 11.76 -8.25
C GLU A 275 29.64 10.90 -8.44
N TYR A 276 29.65 10.06 -9.48
CA TYR A 276 30.76 9.22 -9.89
C TYR A 276 31.14 9.55 -11.34
N PRO A 277 31.99 10.56 -11.57
CA PRO A 277 32.41 10.95 -12.92
C PRO A 277 33.07 9.80 -13.66
N GLY A 278 32.66 9.58 -14.91
CA GLY A 278 33.14 8.45 -15.72
C GLY A 278 32.41 7.13 -15.46
N ALA A 279 31.32 7.13 -14.69
CA ALA A 279 30.53 5.94 -14.46
C ALA A 279 29.95 5.37 -15.78
N LEU A 280 30.19 4.07 -16.00
CA LEU A 280 29.56 3.34 -17.09
C LEU A 280 28.07 3.09 -16.74
N VAL A 281 27.17 3.50 -17.62
CA VAL A 281 25.70 3.32 -17.42
C VAL A 281 25.19 2.27 -18.40
N ILE A 282 24.77 1.14 -17.88
CA ILE A 282 24.27 -0.02 -18.65
C ILE A 282 22.78 -0.16 -18.39
N ARG A 283 21.99 -0.39 -19.46
CA ARG A 283 20.54 -0.61 -19.37
C ARG A 283 20.18 -2.05 -19.64
N LEU A 284 19.50 -2.69 -18.67
CA LEU A 284 18.94 -4.02 -18.87
C LEU A 284 17.45 -3.87 -19.20
N GLU A 285 17.13 -3.93 -20.49
CA GLU A 285 15.78 -3.66 -21.02
C GLU A 285 15.03 -4.95 -21.40
N GLN A 286 15.74 -6.04 -21.69
CA GLN A 286 15.14 -7.32 -22.00
C GLN A 286 14.50 -7.93 -20.74
N ASN A 287 13.19 -8.14 -20.81
CA ASN A 287 12.38 -8.70 -19.72
C ASN A 287 12.14 -10.19 -19.94
N TYR A 288 12.33 -10.99 -18.90
CA TYR A 288 12.13 -12.45 -18.90
C TYR A 288 10.87 -12.89 -18.16
N ARG A 289 10.09 -11.94 -17.65
CA ARG A 289 8.94 -12.19 -16.80
C ARG A 289 7.61 -12.09 -17.53
N SER A 290 7.33 -10.96 -18.14
CA SER A 290 6.03 -10.56 -18.65
C SER A 290 5.93 -10.71 -20.16
N THR A 291 4.71 -10.84 -20.69
CA THR A 291 4.43 -10.78 -22.14
C THR A 291 4.53 -9.35 -22.66
N GLN A 292 4.76 -9.19 -23.98
CA GLN A 292 4.98 -7.87 -24.58
C GLN A 292 3.81 -6.89 -24.36
N PRO A 293 2.52 -7.25 -24.49
CA PRO A 293 1.42 -6.33 -24.25
C PRO A 293 1.38 -5.76 -22.80
N ILE A 294 1.84 -6.53 -21.81
CA ILE A 294 1.97 -6.05 -20.42
C ILE A 294 3.11 -5.04 -20.30
N LEU A 295 4.22 -5.28 -21.00
CA LEU A 295 5.37 -4.38 -21.02
C LEU A 295 5.05 -3.08 -21.75
N ASP A 296 4.30 -3.14 -22.85
CA ASP A 296 3.87 -1.95 -23.59
C ASP A 296 3.06 -1.02 -22.70
N LEU A 297 2.11 -1.58 -21.92
CA LEU A 297 1.37 -0.80 -20.92
C LEU A 297 2.28 -0.24 -19.83
N ALA A 298 3.24 -1.02 -19.34
CA ALA A 298 4.19 -0.56 -18.31
C ALA A 298 5.11 0.55 -18.83
N ASN A 299 5.59 0.45 -20.07
CA ASN A 299 6.36 1.49 -20.75
C ASN A 299 5.54 2.77 -20.90
N GLU A 300 4.26 2.63 -21.26
CA GLU A 300 3.32 3.74 -21.39
C GLU A 300 3.12 4.49 -20.06
N VAL A 301 2.90 3.76 -18.96
CA VAL A 301 2.82 4.35 -17.62
C VAL A 301 4.06 5.17 -17.28
N LEU A 302 5.25 4.67 -17.64
CA LEU A 302 6.52 5.34 -17.37
C LEU A 302 6.78 6.52 -18.31
N ARG A 303 6.19 6.56 -19.50
CA ARG A 303 6.40 7.66 -20.46
C ARG A 303 6.15 9.03 -19.82
N HIS A 304 5.15 9.11 -18.96
CA HIS A 304 4.73 10.33 -18.27
C HIS A 304 5.47 10.64 -16.96
N ALA A 305 6.44 9.83 -16.54
CA ALA A 305 7.25 10.13 -15.35
C ALA A 305 8.20 11.30 -15.60
N ALA A 306 8.24 12.26 -14.66
CA ALA A 306 9.03 13.49 -14.81
C ALA A 306 10.54 13.23 -14.69
N HIS A 307 10.93 12.36 -13.77
CA HIS A 307 12.34 12.07 -13.48
C HIS A 307 12.59 10.56 -13.59
N LYS A 308 13.25 10.16 -14.67
CA LYS A 308 13.54 8.76 -14.98
C LYS A 308 14.80 8.65 -15.83
N PHE A 309 15.38 7.43 -15.83
CA PHE A 309 16.25 7.02 -16.93
C PHE A 309 15.40 6.59 -18.11
N ASP A 310 15.84 6.98 -19.30
CA ASP A 310 15.20 6.52 -20.53
C ASP A 310 15.50 5.04 -20.73
N LYS A 311 14.44 4.21 -20.76
CA LYS A 311 14.48 2.77 -20.93
C LYS A 311 13.19 2.27 -21.55
N HIS A 312 13.30 1.22 -22.36
CA HIS A 312 12.17 0.57 -23.02
C HIS A 312 12.21 -0.93 -22.78
N LEU A 313 11.24 -1.46 -22.02
CA LEU A 313 11.17 -2.89 -21.74
C LEU A 313 10.62 -3.63 -22.95
N PHE A 314 11.32 -4.70 -23.33
CA PHE A 314 10.90 -5.64 -24.37
C PHE A 314 11.13 -7.09 -23.93
N THR A 315 10.47 -8.02 -24.59
CA THR A 315 10.64 -9.45 -24.32
C THR A 315 10.67 -10.28 -25.59
N GLU A 316 11.34 -11.43 -25.53
CA GLU A 316 11.31 -12.47 -26.57
C GLU A 316 10.32 -13.60 -26.21
N ARG A 317 9.55 -13.43 -25.12
CA ARG A 317 8.51 -14.39 -24.76
C ARG A 317 7.39 -14.34 -25.81
N GLU A 318 6.72 -15.49 -25.97
CA GLU A 318 5.51 -15.58 -26.79
C GLU A 318 4.50 -14.49 -26.43
N ASP A 319 3.77 -14.00 -27.42
CA ASP A 319 2.73 -13.01 -27.25
C ASP A 319 1.65 -13.51 -26.28
N GLY A 320 1.02 -12.55 -25.61
CA GLY A 320 -0.05 -12.76 -24.65
C GLY A 320 -1.24 -11.85 -24.92
N PRO A 321 -2.33 -12.02 -24.17
CA PRO A 321 -3.48 -11.12 -24.27
C PRO A 321 -3.09 -9.71 -23.84
N LYS A 322 -3.71 -8.71 -24.48
CA LYS A 322 -3.63 -7.34 -24.01
C LYS A 322 -4.20 -7.21 -22.60
N PRO A 323 -3.65 -6.31 -21.77
CA PRO A 323 -4.25 -5.99 -20.48
C PRO A 323 -5.74 -5.64 -20.62
N MET A 324 -6.57 -6.14 -19.70
CA MET A 324 -7.99 -5.79 -19.64
C MET A 324 -8.20 -4.54 -18.82
N LEU A 325 -8.85 -3.53 -19.36
CA LEU A 325 -9.39 -2.41 -18.59
C LEU A 325 -10.88 -2.67 -18.35
N VAL A 326 -11.27 -2.96 -17.12
CA VAL A 326 -12.62 -3.36 -16.74
C VAL A 326 -13.33 -2.20 -16.05
N ARG A 327 -14.30 -1.57 -16.74
CA ARG A 327 -15.18 -0.56 -16.15
C ARG A 327 -16.37 -1.23 -15.50
N THR A 328 -16.50 -1.07 -14.20
CA THR A 328 -17.61 -1.62 -13.42
C THR A 328 -18.56 -0.51 -12.97
N LEU A 329 -19.84 -0.82 -12.83
CA LEU A 329 -20.86 0.17 -12.44
C LEU A 329 -20.61 0.71 -11.01
N SER A 330 -20.03 -0.13 -10.14
CA SER A 330 -19.74 0.25 -8.76
C SER A 330 -18.54 -0.53 -8.18
N ASP A 331 -18.05 -0.07 -7.03
CA ASP A 331 -17.06 -0.81 -6.25
C ASP A 331 -17.59 -2.14 -5.70
N ALA A 332 -18.89 -2.29 -5.50
CA ALA A 332 -19.51 -3.56 -5.10
C ALA A 332 -19.50 -4.56 -6.27
N THR A 333 -19.91 -4.15 -7.46
CA THR A 333 -19.92 -5.02 -8.65
C THR A 333 -18.50 -5.32 -9.14
N GLN A 334 -17.55 -4.43 -8.91
CA GLN A 334 -16.11 -4.69 -9.11
C GLN A 334 -15.66 -5.98 -8.45
N HIS A 335 -16.01 -6.17 -7.16
CA HIS A 335 -15.63 -7.39 -6.43
C HIS A 335 -16.30 -8.63 -7.02
N GLN A 336 -17.57 -8.55 -7.44
CA GLN A 336 -18.27 -9.67 -8.05
C GLN A 336 -17.64 -10.08 -9.40
N ILE A 337 -17.28 -9.10 -10.23
CA ILE A 337 -16.61 -9.35 -11.50
C ILE A 337 -15.19 -9.91 -11.27
N ALA A 338 -14.45 -9.36 -10.31
CA ALA A 338 -13.14 -9.88 -9.94
C ALA A 338 -13.21 -11.34 -9.49
N MET A 339 -14.22 -11.71 -8.67
CA MET A 339 -14.45 -13.11 -8.26
C MET A 339 -14.76 -14.02 -9.43
N SER A 340 -15.61 -13.58 -10.37
CA SER A 340 -15.92 -14.34 -11.58
C SER A 340 -14.65 -14.57 -12.43
N LEU A 341 -13.82 -13.52 -12.57
CA LEU A 341 -12.57 -13.59 -13.31
C LEU A 341 -11.56 -14.53 -12.63
N ILE A 342 -11.45 -14.49 -11.29
CA ILE A 342 -10.61 -15.42 -10.52
C ILE A 342 -11.06 -16.87 -10.75
N ALA A 343 -12.36 -17.16 -10.68
CA ALA A 343 -12.90 -18.50 -10.90
C ALA A 343 -12.59 -19.03 -12.30
N ASP A 344 -12.54 -18.18 -13.30
CA ASP A 344 -12.16 -18.56 -14.65
C ASP A 344 -10.64 -18.72 -14.80
N LEU A 345 -9.86 -17.87 -14.18
CA LEU A 345 -8.39 -17.98 -14.17
C LEU A 345 -7.91 -19.25 -13.44
N GLN A 346 -8.65 -19.71 -12.42
CA GLN A 346 -8.38 -21.00 -11.75
C GLN A 346 -8.43 -22.22 -12.67
N LYS A 347 -9.08 -22.14 -13.83
CA LYS A 347 -9.07 -23.21 -14.83
C LYS A 347 -7.70 -23.35 -15.52
N LYS A 348 -6.85 -22.33 -15.42
CA LYS A 348 -5.53 -22.27 -16.07
C LYS A 348 -4.38 -22.15 -15.06
N TYR A 349 -4.60 -21.49 -13.94
CA TYR A 349 -3.59 -21.17 -12.94
C TYR A 349 -4.02 -21.64 -11.56
N ALA A 350 -3.06 -22.09 -10.75
CA ALA A 350 -3.30 -22.37 -9.34
C ALA A 350 -3.60 -21.06 -8.58
N LEU A 351 -4.34 -21.13 -7.46
CA LEU A 351 -4.74 -19.94 -6.68
C LEU A 351 -3.56 -19.06 -6.28
N HIS A 352 -2.46 -19.65 -5.84
CA HIS A 352 -1.24 -18.92 -5.45
C HIS A 352 -0.52 -18.22 -6.62
N GLU A 353 -0.84 -18.55 -7.86
CA GLU A 353 -0.34 -17.89 -9.06
C GLU A 353 -1.22 -16.69 -9.49
N ILE A 354 -2.32 -16.46 -8.79
CA ILE A 354 -3.25 -15.33 -9.02
C ILE A 354 -3.14 -14.35 -7.87
N ALA A 355 -2.93 -13.06 -8.17
CA ALA A 355 -2.89 -12.01 -7.17
C ALA A 355 -3.90 -10.91 -7.45
N VAL A 356 -4.50 -10.39 -6.38
CA VAL A 356 -5.29 -9.16 -6.42
C VAL A 356 -4.51 -8.06 -5.70
N LEU A 357 -4.18 -7.00 -6.42
CA LEU A 357 -3.40 -5.88 -5.92
C LEU A 357 -4.28 -4.66 -5.65
N PHE A 358 -3.95 -3.94 -4.60
CA PHE A 358 -4.64 -2.72 -4.20
C PHE A 358 -3.67 -1.73 -3.56
N ARG A 359 -4.01 -0.43 -3.61
CA ARG A 359 -3.17 0.64 -3.06
C ARG A 359 -3.17 0.64 -1.53
N ALA A 360 -4.30 0.38 -0.91
CA ALA A 360 -4.47 0.38 0.55
C ALA A 360 -5.25 -0.84 1.03
N GLY A 361 -4.86 -1.38 2.20
CA GLY A 361 -5.39 -2.64 2.74
C GLY A 361 -6.91 -2.70 2.92
N TYR A 362 -7.59 -1.56 3.14
CA TYR A 362 -9.05 -1.51 3.29
C TYR A 362 -9.80 -1.77 1.96
N GLN A 363 -9.16 -1.56 0.82
CA GLN A 363 -9.78 -1.74 -0.49
C GLN A 363 -10.09 -3.22 -0.80
N SER A 364 -9.41 -4.15 -0.13
CA SER A 364 -9.68 -5.59 -0.27
C SER A 364 -10.83 -6.10 0.59
N TYR A 365 -11.32 -5.32 1.55
CA TYR A 365 -12.25 -5.82 2.58
C TYR A 365 -13.55 -6.43 2.01
N GLY A 366 -14.14 -5.77 1.00
CA GLY A 366 -15.32 -6.32 0.34
C GLY A 366 -15.04 -7.64 -0.39
N LEU A 367 -13.86 -7.77 -0.99
CA LEU A 367 -13.43 -9.00 -1.65
C LEU A 367 -13.12 -10.11 -0.62
N GLU A 368 -12.47 -9.79 0.51
CA GLU A 368 -12.19 -10.75 1.59
C GLU A 368 -13.47 -11.42 2.10
N VAL A 369 -14.53 -10.62 2.33
CA VAL A 369 -15.82 -11.16 2.76
C VAL A 369 -16.46 -12.07 1.70
N GLN A 370 -16.38 -11.72 0.42
CA GLN A 370 -16.91 -12.56 -0.64
C GLN A 370 -16.11 -13.87 -0.79
N LEU A 371 -14.79 -13.82 -0.67
CA LEU A 371 -13.92 -15.01 -0.68
C LEU A 371 -14.27 -15.94 0.49
N SER A 372 -14.43 -15.38 1.70
CA SER A 372 -14.81 -16.15 2.90
C SER A 372 -16.18 -16.83 2.75
N LYS A 373 -17.19 -16.12 2.20
CA LYS A 373 -18.52 -16.70 1.92
C LYS A 373 -18.48 -17.90 0.98
N LEU A 374 -17.57 -17.87 0.02
CA LEU A 374 -17.39 -18.94 -0.96
C LEU A 374 -16.40 -20.02 -0.52
N GLY A 375 -15.84 -19.90 0.69
CA GLY A 375 -14.85 -20.84 1.21
C GLY A 375 -13.52 -20.83 0.42
N ILE A 376 -13.21 -19.75 -0.33
CA ILE A 376 -11.97 -19.62 -1.08
C ILE A 376 -10.89 -19.10 -0.14
N ARG A 377 -9.85 -19.91 0.06
CA ARG A 377 -8.70 -19.53 0.89
C ARG A 377 -7.91 -18.40 0.25
N PHE A 378 -7.45 -17.45 1.05
CA PHE A 378 -6.59 -16.37 0.60
C PHE A 378 -5.50 -16.03 1.62
N GLN A 379 -4.36 -15.55 1.11
CA GLN A 379 -3.27 -15.03 1.91
C GLN A 379 -3.09 -13.54 1.64
N LYS A 380 -3.10 -12.71 2.69
CA LYS A 380 -2.96 -11.26 2.56
C LYS A 380 -1.57 -10.79 2.95
N TYR A 381 -0.94 -10.06 2.02
CA TYR A 381 0.33 -9.37 2.25
C TYR A 381 0.12 -7.86 2.34
N GLY A 382 0.58 -7.29 3.44
CA GLY A 382 0.43 -5.86 3.71
C GLY A 382 -0.98 -5.46 4.17
N GLY A 383 -1.03 -4.76 5.29
CA GLY A 383 -2.25 -4.45 5.99
C GLY A 383 -2.70 -5.57 6.94
N ILE A 384 -3.69 -5.24 7.75
CA ILE A 384 -4.34 -6.18 8.69
C ILE A 384 -5.56 -6.77 7.97
N ARG A 385 -5.89 -8.04 8.20
CA ARG A 385 -7.14 -8.63 7.72
C ARG A 385 -8.32 -7.82 8.22
N PHE A 386 -9.39 -7.78 7.45
CA PHE A 386 -10.57 -6.99 7.80
C PHE A 386 -11.11 -7.35 9.20
N SER A 387 -11.33 -8.64 9.42
CA SER A 387 -11.84 -9.17 10.71
C SER A 387 -10.87 -8.95 11.88
N GLU A 388 -9.57 -8.77 11.63
CA GLU A 388 -8.54 -8.58 12.66
C GLU A 388 -8.33 -7.11 13.04
N ALA A 389 -8.78 -6.17 12.22
CA ALA A 389 -8.59 -4.76 12.45
C ALA A 389 -9.29 -4.31 13.75
N ALA A 390 -8.54 -3.63 14.64
CA ALA A 390 -9.02 -3.27 15.97
C ALA A 390 -10.35 -2.49 15.94
N HIS A 391 -10.46 -1.48 15.09
CA HIS A 391 -11.66 -0.65 14.95
C HIS A 391 -12.87 -1.42 14.40
N ILE A 392 -12.63 -2.45 13.58
CA ILE A 392 -13.68 -3.35 13.08
C ILE A 392 -14.14 -4.27 14.23
N LYS A 393 -13.19 -4.90 14.94
CA LYS A 393 -13.49 -5.69 16.14
C LYS A 393 -14.23 -4.88 17.21
N ASP A 394 -13.87 -3.61 17.36
CA ASP A 394 -14.53 -2.70 18.30
C ASP A 394 -15.99 -2.46 17.91
N ALA A 395 -16.27 -2.10 16.65
CA ALA A 395 -17.64 -1.88 16.16
C ALA A 395 -18.47 -3.17 16.22
N LEU A 396 -17.90 -4.30 15.81
CA LEU A 396 -18.57 -5.59 15.87
C LEU A 396 -18.88 -6.03 17.31
N ALA A 397 -18.07 -5.65 18.30
CA ALA A 397 -18.31 -6.01 19.69
C ALA A 397 -19.64 -5.45 20.21
N TYR A 398 -20.03 -4.25 19.82
CA TYR A 398 -21.35 -3.69 20.17
C TYR A 398 -22.48 -4.53 19.55
N LEU A 399 -22.38 -4.88 18.27
CA LEU A 399 -23.39 -5.70 17.59
C LEU A 399 -23.47 -7.12 18.15
N ARG A 400 -22.32 -7.71 18.52
CA ARG A 400 -22.27 -9.02 19.20
C ARG A 400 -23.02 -8.99 20.52
N LEU A 401 -22.91 -7.89 21.28
CA LEU A 401 -23.66 -7.74 22.53
C LEU A 401 -25.18 -7.57 22.33
N VAL A 402 -25.61 -7.08 21.17
CA VAL A 402 -27.03 -7.05 20.81
C VAL A 402 -27.58 -8.47 20.63
N VAL A 403 -26.81 -9.32 19.93
CA VAL A 403 -27.19 -10.72 19.65
C VAL A 403 -26.97 -11.63 20.86
N ASN A 404 -25.81 -11.51 21.50
CA ASN A 404 -25.44 -12.31 22.68
C ASN A 404 -25.03 -11.41 23.86
N PRO A 405 -25.95 -11.14 24.79
CA PRO A 405 -25.66 -10.34 25.99
C PRO A 405 -24.63 -10.94 26.94
N SER A 406 -24.30 -12.22 26.78
CA SER A 406 -23.34 -12.95 27.63
C SER A 406 -21.93 -13.02 27.04
N ASP A 407 -21.65 -12.30 25.94
CA ASP A 407 -20.35 -12.29 25.28
C ASP A 407 -19.30 -11.52 26.08
N LEU A 408 -18.56 -12.25 26.94
CA LEU A 408 -17.50 -11.66 27.78
C LEU A 408 -16.42 -10.91 26.98
N PRO A 409 -15.81 -11.46 25.92
CA PRO A 409 -14.84 -10.74 25.11
C PRO A 409 -15.38 -9.43 24.54
N ALA A 410 -16.63 -9.41 24.08
CA ALA A 410 -17.27 -8.21 23.56
C ALA A 410 -17.48 -7.16 24.68
N TRP A 411 -17.95 -7.55 25.87
CA TRP A 411 -18.07 -6.66 27.02
C TRP A 411 -16.72 -6.07 27.45
N GLN A 412 -15.67 -6.89 27.54
CA GLN A 412 -14.34 -6.43 27.91
C GLN A 412 -13.81 -5.39 26.91
N ARG A 413 -14.13 -5.55 25.62
CA ARG A 413 -13.74 -4.62 24.57
C ARG A 413 -14.52 -3.30 24.66
N VAL A 414 -15.83 -3.37 24.79
CA VAL A 414 -16.71 -2.20 24.85
C VAL A 414 -16.49 -1.38 26.13
N PHE A 415 -16.26 -2.01 27.26
CA PHE A 415 -15.97 -1.28 28.51
C PHE A 415 -14.64 -0.52 28.49
N LYS A 416 -13.64 -0.94 27.71
CA LYS A 416 -12.41 -0.16 27.52
C LYS A 416 -12.66 1.21 26.88
N HIS A 417 -13.74 1.37 26.15
CA HIS A 417 -14.10 2.63 25.50
C HIS A 417 -14.68 3.65 26.50
N VAL A 418 -15.13 3.20 27.66
CA VAL A 418 -15.70 4.07 28.69
C VAL A 418 -14.59 4.65 29.57
N LYS A 419 -14.56 5.97 29.70
CA LYS A 419 -13.50 6.69 30.43
C LYS A 419 -13.48 6.28 31.91
N GLY A 420 -12.32 5.82 32.38
CA GLY A 420 -12.10 5.51 33.79
C GLY A 420 -12.50 4.07 34.20
N VAL A 421 -13.10 3.29 33.31
CA VAL A 421 -13.41 1.88 33.56
C VAL A 421 -12.15 1.05 33.29
N GLY A 422 -11.51 0.58 34.36
CA GLY A 422 -10.35 -0.32 34.27
C GLY A 422 -10.75 -1.80 34.25
N PRO A 423 -9.80 -2.73 34.02
CA PRO A 423 -10.07 -4.16 33.88
C PRO A 423 -10.87 -4.78 35.04
N LYS A 424 -10.54 -4.41 36.29
CA LYS A 424 -11.27 -4.91 37.49
C LYS A 424 -12.71 -4.41 37.54
N THR A 425 -12.95 -3.14 37.18
CA THR A 425 -14.31 -2.58 37.16
C THR A 425 -15.11 -3.20 36.01
N ALA A 426 -14.49 -3.41 34.85
CA ALA A 426 -15.09 -4.07 33.69
C ALA A 426 -15.51 -5.50 34.01
N GLN A 427 -14.67 -6.28 34.70
CA GLN A 427 -14.96 -7.63 35.10
C GLN A 427 -16.14 -7.69 36.11
N GLY A 428 -16.09 -6.86 37.18
CA GLY A 428 -17.18 -6.81 38.16
C GLY A 428 -18.51 -6.34 37.58
N LEU A 429 -18.45 -5.40 36.59
CA LEU A 429 -19.65 -4.95 35.90
C LEU A 429 -20.24 -6.04 35.00
N PHE A 430 -19.39 -6.79 34.30
CA PHE A 430 -19.82 -7.95 33.50
C PHE A 430 -20.52 -9.01 34.39
N GLU A 431 -19.90 -9.39 35.51
CA GLU A 431 -20.48 -10.33 36.45
C GLU A 431 -21.84 -9.86 37.01
N ALA A 432 -21.95 -8.56 37.27
CA ALA A 432 -23.22 -7.96 37.71
C ALA A 432 -24.31 -7.99 36.62
N VAL A 433 -23.93 -7.74 35.35
CA VAL A 433 -24.85 -7.82 34.20
C VAL A 433 -25.37 -9.25 34.03
N ILE A 434 -24.47 -10.24 34.07
CA ILE A 434 -24.84 -11.65 33.85
C ILE A 434 -25.64 -12.23 35.03
N SER A 435 -25.31 -11.83 36.25
CA SER A 435 -26.04 -12.30 37.46
C SER A 435 -27.35 -11.54 37.72
N GLY A 436 -27.67 -10.50 36.90
CA GLY A 436 -28.85 -9.66 37.13
C GLY A 436 -28.74 -8.76 38.37
N ASN A 437 -27.53 -8.48 38.85
CA ASN A 437 -27.31 -7.57 40.00
C ASN A 437 -27.49 -6.11 39.61
N GLU A 438 -28.75 -5.69 39.43
CA GLU A 438 -29.11 -4.34 39.03
C GLU A 438 -28.60 -3.24 39.98
N ALA A 439 -28.50 -3.55 41.30
CA ALA A 439 -28.00 -2.61 42.28
C ALA A 439 -26.51 -2.25 42.02
N HIS A 440 -25.69 -3.24 41.68
CA HIS A 440 -24.28 -3.01 41.34
C HIS A 440 -24.13 -2.27 40.00
N VAL A 441 -24.94 -2.66 39.01
CA VAL A 441 -24.98 -1.97 37.71
C VAL A 441 -25.37 -0.50 37.89
N ALA A 442 -26.44 -0.22 38.61
CA ALA A 442 -26.90 1.17 38.86
C ALA A 442 -25.87 1.99 39.64
N LYS A 443 -25.20 1.41 40.63
CA LYS A 443 -24.11 2.08 41.37
C LYS A 443 -22.94 2.43 40.46
N THR A 444 -22.57 1.52 39.57
CA THR A 444 -21.45 1.71 38.64
C THR A 444 -21.79 2.73 37.55
N ARG A 445 -23.02 2.74 37.02
CA ARG A 445 -23.55 3.75 36.11
C ARG A 445 -23.51 5.16 36.71
N LYS A 446 -23.89 5.33 38.00
CA LYS A 446 -23.76 6.64 38.69
C LYS A 446 -22.31 7.12 38.75
N ARG A 447 -21.37 6.21 38.89
CA ARG A 447 -19.93 6.55 38.92
C ARG A 447 -19.35 6.89 37.55
N PHE A 448 -19.86 6.30 36.50
CA PHE A 448 -19.42 6.44 35.13
C PHE A 448 -20.63 6.75 34.21
N PRO A 449 -20.98 8.01 34.02
CA PRO A 449 -22.20 8.41 33.28
C PRO A 449 -22.27 7.87 31.85
N GLU A 450 -21.12 7.78 31.14
CA GLU A 450 -21.01 7.21 29.80
C GLU A 450 -21.57 5.76 29.71
N LEU A 451 -21.58 5.00 30.83
CA LEU A 451 -22.20 3.69 30.87
C LEU A 451 -23.73 3.75 30.70
N THR A 452 -24.36 4.83 31.14
CA THR A 452 -25.82 4.96 31.00
C THR A 452 -26.21 5.08 29.53
N GLU A 453 -25.46 5.87 28.78
CA GLU A 453 -25.65 6.04 27.32
C GLU A 453 -25.33 4.73 26.57
N LEU A 454 -24.22 4.06 26.94
CA LEU A 454 -23.84 2.78 26.36
C LEU A 454 -24.93 1.70 26.55
N PHE A 455 -25.41 1.55 27.77
CA PHE A 455 -26.49 0.56 28.03
C PHE A 455 -27.79 0.96 27.31
N GLY A 456 -28.12 2.29 27.27
CA GLY A 456 -29.26 2.79 26.51
C GLY A 456 -29.18 2.46 25.02
N LEU A 457 -27.99 2.60 24.41
CA LEU A 457 -27.74 2.17 23.02
C LEU A 457 -28.00 0.69 22.85
N LEU A 458 -27.37 -0.17 23.69
CA LEU A 458 -27.48 -1.62 23.57
C LEU A 458 -28.91 -2.10 23.81
N ASP A 459 -29.61 -1.57 24.81
CA ASP A 459 -30.98 -1.94 25.11
C ASP A 459 -31.95 -1.48 24.01
N GLY A 460 -31.72 -0.28 23.45
CA GLY A 460 -32.48 0.23 22.33
C GLY A 460 -32.33 -0.64 21.07
N LEU A 461 -31.10 -1.05 20.74
CA LEU A 461 -30.82 -1.94 19.62
C LEU A 461 -31.45 -3.34 19.82
N ARG A 462 -31.38 -3.89 21.04
CA ARG A 462 -32.00 -5.19 21.37
C ARG A 462 -33.51 -5.16 21.22
N ALA A 463 -34.15 -4.08 21.69
CA ALA A 463 -35.60 -3.96 21.64
C ALA A 463 -36.14 -3.82 20.20
N ARG A 464 -35.46 -3.08 19.36
CA ARG A 464 -35.91 -2.78 18.00
C ARG A 464 -35.43 -3.78 16.95
N ARG A 465 -34.31 -4.48 17.20
CA ARG A 465 -33.64 -5.39 16.27
C ARG A 465 -33.58 -4.82 14.84
N PRO A 466 -32.96 -3.65 14.65
CA PRO A 466 -32.89 -3.03 13.33
C PRO A 466 -32.03 -3.87 12.36
N ALA A 467 -32.16 -3.60 11.04
CA ALA A 467 -31.28 -4.19 10.04
C ALA A 467 -29.81 -3.87 10.35
N PRO A 468 -28.85 -4.73 9.92
CA PRO A 468 -27.43 -4.61 10.28
C PRO A 468 -26.83 -3.23 9.99
N LEU A 469 -27.17 -2.62 8.85
CA LEU A 469 -26.70 -1.28 8.51
C LEU A 469 -27.20 -0.23 9.52
N ALA A 470 -28.50 -0.24 9.85
CA ALA A 470 -29.07 0.72 10.79
C ALA A 470 -28.52 0.54 12.21
N ALA A 471 -28.32 -0.73 12.65
CA ALA A 471 -27.67 -1.03 13.93
C ALA A 471 -26.23 -0.50 13.97
N LEU A 472 -25.49 -0.70 12.89
CA LEU A 472 -24.11 -0.25 12.78
C LEU A 472 -24.02 1.28 12.74
N ASP A 473 -24.98 1.97 12.10
CA ASP A 473 -25.02 3.44 12.06
C ASP A 473 -25.17 4.05 13.45
N GLU A 474 -26.06 3.48 14.28
CA GLU A 474 -26.20 3.91 15.67
C GLU A 474 -24.92 3.62 16.51
N VAL A 475 -24.33 2.43 16.32
CA VAL A 475 -23.05 2.10 16.94
C VAL A 475 -21.96 3.08 16.52
N MET A 476 -21.92 3.48 15.27
CA MET A 476 -20.88 4.39 14.79
C MET A 476 -21.12 5.85 15.21
N ALA A 477 -22.37 6.25 15.41
CA ALA A 477 -22.67 7.55 16.05
C ALA A 477 -22.09 7.63 17.47
N TRP A 478 -22.18 6.54 18.21
CA TRP A 478 -21.57 6.40 19.54
C TRP A 478 -20.04 6.25 19.49
N TYR A 479 -19.54 5.34 18.66
CA TYR A 479 -18.12 4.94 18.60
C TYR A 479 -17.25 5.95 17.86
N GLY A 480 -17.79 6.76 16.95
CA GLY A 480 -17.02 7.73 16.15
C GLY A 480 -16.18 8.72 17.00
N PRO A 481 -16.76 9.42 17.97
CA PRO A 481 -15.98 10.26 18.90
C PRO A 481 -14.91 9.49 19.68
N ILE A 482 -15.19 8.22 20.02
CA ILE A 482 -14.25 7.34 20.71
C ILE A 482 -13.10 6.95 19.79
N LEU A 483 -13.39 6.65 18.52
CA LEU A 483 -12.38 6.35 17.50
C LEU A 483 -11.39 7.51 17.33
N ILE A 484 -11.89 8.74 17.21
CA ILE A 484 -11.05 9.93 17.10
C ILE A 484 -10.19 10.10 18.36
N ARG A 485 -10.77 9.89 19.54
CA ARG A 485 -10.09 9.99 20.82
C ARG A 485 -8.98 8.94 20.99
N ASP A 486 -9.26 7.69 20.63
CA ASP A 486 -8.38 6.56 20.92
C ASP A 486 -7.36 6.30 19.79
N TYR A 487 -7.62 6.84 18.59
CA TYR A 487 -6.78 6.69 17.40
C TYR A 487 -6.57 8.03 16.66
N PRO A 488 -6.07 9.08 17.34
CA PRO A 488 -5.96 10.42 16.75
C PRO A 488 -5.09 10.46 15.48
N ASP A 489 -4.09 9.59 15.39
CA ASP A 489 -3.08 9.61 14.34
C ASP A 489 -3.59 9.00 13.01
N ASP A 490 -4.46 7.99 13.08
CA ASP A 490 -4.89 7.22 11.92
C ASP A 490 -6.42 7.04 11.81
N TYR A 491 -7.19 7.85 12.58
CA TYR A 491 -8.66 7.77 12.56
C TYR A 491 -9.29 7.92 11.16
N PRO A 492 -8.79 8.76 10.24
CA PRO A 492 -9.41 8.87 8.91
C PRO A 492 -9.33 7.56 8.12
N ARG A 493 -8.22 6.84 8.26
CA ARG A 493 -8.03 5.52 7.63
C ARG A 493 -8.92 4.46 8.28
N ARG A 494 -9.08 4.51 9.61
CA ARG A 494 -9.96 3.58 10.34
C ARG A 494 -11.41 3.84 10.04
N GLN A 495 -11.80 5.10 9.88
CA GLN A 495 -13.14 5.49 9.47
C GLN A 495 -13.50 4.90 8.10
N GLN A 496 -12.59 4.94 7.13
CA GLN A 496 -12.78 4.28 5.83
C GLN A 496 -13.04 2.76 5.97
N GLY A 497 -12.35 2.10 6.90
CA GLY A 497 -12.60 0.70 7.23
C GLY A 497 -14.02 0.47 7.79
N LEU A 498 -14.49 1.34 8.68
CA LEU A 498 -15.86 1.28 9.23
C LEU A 498 -16.92 1.60 8.16
N GLU A 499 -16.64 2.52 7.25
CA GLU A 499 -17.49 2.79 6.09
C GLU A 499 -17.62 1.56 5.18
N GLN A 500 -16.53 0.81 5.01
CA GLN A 500 -16.58 -0.46 4.29
C GLN A 500 -17.38 -1.52 5.05
N LEU A 501 -17.27 -1.59 6.38
CA LEU A 501 -18.10 -2.47 7.21
C LEU A 501 -19.60 -2.17 7.03
N ALA A 502 -19.96 -0.88 6.96
CA ALA A 502 -21.34 -0.45 6.73
C ALA A 502 -21.87 -0.90 5.36
N ARG A 503 -21.04 -0.81 4.30
CA ARG A 503 -21.39 -1.33 2.96
C ARG A 503 -21.65 -2.82 2.98
N ILE A 504 -20.82 -3.56 3.69
CA ILE A 504 -20.98 -5.00 3.83
C ILE A 504 -22.30 -5.30 4.59
N ALA A 505 -22.54 -4.61 5.70
CA ALA A 505 -23.74 -4.76 6.52
C ALA A 505 -25.04 -4.52 5.75
N ALA A 506 -25.03 -3.61 4.77
CA ALA A 506 -26.19 -3.30 3.93
C ALA A 506 -26.72 -4.51 3.11
N ASN A 507 -25.89 -5.53 2.89
CA ASN A 507 -26.25 -6.72 2.11
C ASN A 507 -26.82 -7.88 2.95
N TYR A 508 -27.06 -7.66 4.25
CA TYR A 508 -27.51 -8.70 5.15
C TYR A 508 -28.91 -8.42 5.70
N PRO A 509 -29.76 -9.45 5.80
CA PRO A 509 -31.14 -9.30 6.29
C PRO A 509 -31.18 -9.07 7.81
N ASP A 510 -30.27 -9.69 8.57
CA ASP A 510 -30.26 -9.67 10.03
C ASP A 510 -28.81 -9.69 10.60
N LEU A 511 -28.69 -9.39 11.90
CA LEU A 511 -27.42 -9.30 12.60
C LEU A 511 -26.73 -10.66 12.78
N GLU A 512 -27.51 -11.72 12.95
CA GLU A 512 -27.00 -13.08 13.16
C GLU A 512 -26.27 -13.57 11.92
N ALA A 513 -26.87 -13.40 10.73
CA ALA A 513 -26.26 -13.73 9.45
C ALA A 513 -25.01 -12.87 9.18
N PHE A 514 -25.11 -11.56 9.45
CA PHE A 514 -23.98 -10.64 9.27
C PHE A 514 -22.76 -10.99 10.15
N LEU A 515 -23.00 -11.21 11.45
CA LEU A 515 -21.94 -11.57 12.40
C LEU A 515 -21.39 -12.97 12.14
N GLY A 516 -22.25 -13.92 11.74
CA GLY A 516 -21.88 -15.30 11.43
C GLY A 516 -20.85 -15.33 10.30
N ASP A 517 -21.13 -14.69 9.18
CA ASP A 517 -20.25 -14.67 8.01
C ASP A 517 -18.90 -14.01 8.31
N LEU A 518 -18.89 -12.95 9.13
CA LEU A 518 -17.64 -12.27 9.53
C LEU A 518 -16.80 -13.06 10.54
N THR A 519 -17.42 -14.01 11.27
CA THR A 519 -16.73 -14.81 12.30
C THR A 519 -16.17 -16.11 11.73
N LEU A 520 -16.70 -16.60 10.61
CA LEU A 520 -16.28 -17.84 9.94
C LEU A 520 -14.93 -17.74 9.21
N GLU A 521 -14.28 -16.56 9.22
CA GLU A 521 -12.89 -16.43 8.79
C GLU A 521 -11.97 -17.21 9.74
N ASN A 522 -11.53 -18.40 9.31
CA ASN A 522 -10.64 -19.27 10.07
C ASN A 522 -9.24 -18.64 10.24
N PRO A 523 -8.75 -18.41 11.49
CA PRO A 523 -7.39 -17.92 11.75
C PRO A 523 -6.29 -18.97 11.52
N GLU A 524 -6.62 -20.25 11.35
CA GLU A 524 -5.69 -21.38 11.52
C GLU A 524 -4.92 -21.79 10.25
N ASP A 525 -5.15 -21.18 9.09
CA ASP A 525 -4.49 -21.58 7.82
C ASP A 525 -3.09 -20.93 7.61
N ASN A 526 -2.30 -20.76 8.66
CA ASN A 526 -0.93 -20.24 8.58
C ASN A 526 0.16 -21.32 8.34
N SER A 527 -0.20 -22.56 8.00
CA SER A 527 0.78 -23.58 7.64
C SER A 527 1.35 -23.32 6.22
N ARG A 528 2.66 -23.56 6.02
CA ARG A 528 3.32 -23.41 4.71
C ARG A 528 2.67 -24.25 3.60
N GLU A 529 2.01 -25.35 3.94
CA GLU A 529 1.28 -26.20 2.99
C GLU A 529 -0.04 -25.55 2.53
N ALA A 530 -0.70 -24.75 3.38
CA ALA A 530 -1.89 -23.98 3.00
C ALA A 530 -1.59 -22.83 2.02
N ALA A 531 -0.35 -22.36 1.93
CA ALA A 531 0.04 -21.25 1.05
C ALA A 531 -0.02 -21.61 -0.44
N HIS A 532 0.13 -22.88 -0.81
CA HIS A 532 0.07 -23.32 -2.20
C HIS A 532 -1.34 -23.39 -2.81
N ASP A 533 -2.38 -23.30 -1.98
CA ASP A 533 -3.78 -23.36 -2.42
C ASP A 533 -4.58 -22.12 -1.93
N ALA A 534 -3.96 -20.98 -1.91
CA ALA A 534 -4.54 -19.72 -1.46
C ALA A 534 -4.35 -18.60 -2.48
N LEU A 535 -5.43 -17.84 -2.74
CA LEU A 535 -5.39 -16.62 -3.54
C LEU A 535 -4.52 -15.55 -2.84
N VAL A 536 -3.72 -14.82 -3.60
CA VAL A 536 -2.90 -13.76 -3.04
C VAL A 536 -3.64 -12.42 -3.07
N LEU A 537 -3.81 -11.80 -1.91
CA LEU A 537 -4.25 -10.42 -1.76
C LEU A 537 -3.07 -9.58 -1.29
N SER A 538 -2.70 -8.52 -1.99
CA SER A 538 -1.51 -7.74 -1.62
C SER A 538 -1.66 -6.25 -1.85
N THR A 539 -1.10 -5.45 -0.93
CA THR A 539 -0.83 -4.06 -1.30
C THR A 539 0.29 -4.01 -2.33
N ILE A 540 0.26 -3.01 -3.21
CA ILE A 540 1.29 -2.87 -4.26
C ILE A 540 2.69 -2.76 -3.65
N HIS A 541 2.84 -2.08 -2.49
CA HIS A 541 4.12 -1.99 -1.79
C HIS A 541 4.66 -3.36 -1.35
N SER A 542 3.79 -4.22 -0.84
CA SER A 542 4.16 -5.56 -0.40
C SER A 542 4.36 -6.53 -1.56
N ALA A 543 3.83 -6.21 -2.73
CA ALA A 543 4.01 -6.97 -3.97
C ALA A 543 5.38 -6.74 -4.62
N LYS A 544 6.16 -5.73 -4.19
CA LYS A 544 7.51 -5.50 -4.73
C LYS A 544 8.41 -6.72 -4.47
N GLY A 545 9.09 -7.18 -5.50
CA GLY A 545 9.92 -8.40 -5.46
C GLY A 545 9.15 -9.70 -5.76
N LEU A 546 7.81 -9.69 -5.70
CA LEU A 546 6.96 -10.84 -6.02
C LEU A 546 6.47 -10.79 -7.48
N GLU A 547 5.90 -11.90 -7.96
CA GLU A 547 5.39 -12.02 -9.33
C GLU A 547 4.38 -13.17 -9.46
N TRP A 548 3.34 -12.98 -10.28
CA TRP A 548 2.26 -13.94 -10.45
C TRP A 548 1.90 -14.14 -11.93
N LYS A 549 1.30 -15.26 -12.27
CA LYS A 549 0.79 -15.55 -13.63
C LYS A 549 -0.31 -14.55 -14.01
N ALA A 550 -1.23 -14.30 -13.09
CA ALA A 550 -2.34 -13.39 -13.30
C ALA A 550 -2.40 -12.35 -12.18
N VAL A 551 -2.59 -11.09 -12.55
CA VAL A 551 -2.74 -9.97 -11.62
C VAL A 551 -4.02 -9.19 -11.93
N LEU A 552 -4.82 -8.96 -10.90
CA LEU A 552 -5.98 -8.09 -10.91
C LEU A 552 -5.68 -6.87 -10.04
N MET A 553 -5.93 -5.67 -10.54
CA MET A 553 -5.66 -4.43 -9.83
C MET A 553 -6.95 -3.65 -9.62
N LEU A 554 -7.32 -3.40 -8.37
CA LEU A 554 -8.59 -2.79 -7.98
C LEU A 554 -8.50 -1.27 -7.81
N ASP A 555 -9.64 -0.59 -7.93
CA ASP A 555 -9.86 0.80 -7.51
C ASP A 555 -8.98 1.83 -8.23
N LEU A 556 -8.81 1.72 -9.55
CA LEU A 556 -8.07 2.68 -10.35
C LEU A 556 -8.88 3.96 -10.62
N VAL A 557 -9.19 4.68 -9.55
CA VAL A 557 -9.94 5.93 -9.56
C VAL A 557 -9.24 7.00 -8.71
N GLU A 558 -9.48 8.27 -9.02
CA GLU A 558 -8.98 9.40 -8.22
C GLU A 558 -9.32 9.22 -6.73
N ASP A 559 -8.47 9.75 -5.86
CA ASP A 559 -8.56 9.68 -4.39
C ASP A 559 -8.36 8.27 -3.79
N ARG A 560 -8.35 7.21 -4.62
CA ARG A 560 -8.02 5.83 -4.20
C ARG A 560 -6.68 5.36 -4.75
N PHE A 561 -6.45 5.52 -6.05
CA PHE A 561 -5.15 5.30 -6.68
C PHE A 561 -5.02 6.19 -7.93
N PRO A 562 -4.24 7.27 -7.85
CA PRO A 562 -3.42 7.72 -6.72
C PRO A 562 -4.24 8.15 -5.50
N SER A 563 -3.57 8.13 -4.33
CA SER A 563 -4.19 8.60 -3.10
C SER A 563 -4.43 10.10 -3.14
N ARG A 564 -5.51 10.59 -2.49
CA ARG A 564 -5.84 12.03 -2.44
C ARG A 564 -4.66 12.90 -1.99
N LYS A 565 -3.87 12.42 -1.04
CA LYS A 565 -2.69 13.13 -0.54
C LYS A 565 -1.62 13.28 -1.61
N ALA A 566 -1.38 12.22 -2.39
CA ALA A 566 -0.38 12.22 -3.44
C ALA A 566 -0.72 13.15 -4.61
N MET A 567 -2.01 13.40 -4.85
CA MET A 567 -2.45 14.36 -5.88
C MET A 567 -2.05 15.81 -5.59
N GLN A 568 -1.62 16.12 -4.36
CA GLN A 568 -1.28 17.48 -3.96
C GLN A 568 0.16 17.88 -4.30
N ARG A 569 1.03 16.91 -4.63
CA ARG A 569 2.46 17.14 -4.89
C ARG A 569 2.94 16.35 -6.11
N PRO A 570 3.67 16.98 -7.02
CA PRO A 570 4.20 16.28 -8.20
C PRO A 570 5.10 15.09 -7.85
N GLU A 571 5.93 15.21 -6.81
CA GLU A 571 6.86 14.17 -6.40
C GLU A 571 6.13 12.93 -5.83
N ASP A 572 5.07 13.17 -5.05
CA ASP A 572 4.23 12.10 -4.49
C ASP A 572 3.41 11.42 -5.61
N LEU A 573 2.95 12.19 -6.61
CA LEU A 573 2.26 11.64 -7.77
C LEU A 573 3.20 10.80 -8.63
N ASP A 574 4.46 11.21 -8.79
CA ASP A 574 5.49 10.41 -9.46
C ASP A 574 5.79 9.10 -8.71
N GLU A 575 5.74 9.09 -7.36
CA GLU A 575 5.87 7.86 -6.59
C GLU A 575 4.66 6.93 -6.79
N GLU A 576 3.43 7.47 -6.82
CA GLU A 576 2.23 6.68 -7.15
C GLU A 576 2.30 6.13 -8.59
N ARG A 577 2.89 6.87 -9.54
CA ARG A 577 3.15 6.37 -10.91
C ARG A 577 4.11 5.18 -10.90
N ARG A 578 5.17 5.23 -10.11
CA ARG A 578 6.08 4.09 -9.91
C ARG A 578 5.35 2.91 -9.26
N LEU A 579 4.40 3.16 -8.35
CA LEU A 579 3.54 2.09 -7.82
C LEU A 579 2.69 1.45 -8.92
N MET A 580 2.13 2.24 -9.84
CA MET A 580 1.38 1.70 -10.99
C MET A 580 2.27 0.82 -11.88
N TYR A 581 3.47 1.29 -12.21
CA TYR A 581 4.46 0.50 -12.95
C TYR A 581 4.84 -0.80 -12.22
N VAL A 582 5.09 -0.72 -10.90
CA VAL A 582 5.39 -1.92 -10.10
C VAL A 582 4.24 -2.89 -10.18
N ALA A 583 2.98 -2.45 -10.02
CA ALA A 583 1.81 -3.31 -10.06
C ALA A 583 1.66 -4.02 -11.43
N CYS A 584 1.77 -3.29 -12.53
CA CYS A 584 1.71 -3.85 -13.88
C CYS A 584 2.79 -4.92 -14.11
N THR A 585 4.03 -4.62 -13.69
CA THR A 585 5.19 -5.51 -13.88
C THR A 585 5.23 -6.70 -12.91
N ARG A 586 4.20 -6.90 -12.06
CA ARG A 586 4.04 -8.14 -11.27
C ARG A 586 3.37 -9.25 -12.08
N ALA A 587 2.66 -8.91 -13.13
CA ALA A 587 1.97 -9.85 -14.00
C ALA A 587 2.94 -10.52 -14.99
N LYS A 588 2.80 -11.85 -15.15
CA LYS A 588 3.55 -12.62 -16.15
C LYS A 588 2.76 -12.75 -17.45
N ASP A 589 1.51 -13.22 -17.36
CA ASP A 589 0.73 -13.67 -18.51
C ASP A 589 -0.61 -12.95 -18.64
N PHE A 590 -1.16 -12.41 -17.56
CA PHE A 590 -2.49 -11.78 -17.56
C PHE A 590 -2.54 -10.60 -16.59
N LEU A 591 -3.11 -9.48 -17.04
CA LEU A 591 -3.31 -8.27 -16.25
C LEU A 591 -4.73 -7.72 -16.47
N ALA A 592 -5.47 -7.48 -15.37
CA ALA A 592 -6.76 -6.82 -15.39
C ALA A 592 -6.75 -5.59 -14.48
N LEU A 593 -7.22 -4.46 -15.01
CA LEU A 593 -7.26 -3.15 -14.37
C LEU A 593 -8.72 -2.75 -14.15
N PHE A 594 -9.14 -2.56 -12.89
CA PHE A 594 -10.52 -2.26 -12.55
C PHE A 594 -10.74 -0.80 -12.25
N VAL A 595 -11.77 -0.23 -12.90
CA VAL A 595 -12.17 1.18 -12.78
C VAL A 595 -13.66 1.23 -12.46
N PRO A 596 -14.06 1.31 -11.18
CA PRO A 596 -15.47 1.48 -10.82
C PRO A 596 -15.97 2.89 -11.21
N GLU A 597 -17.14 2.98 -11.85
CA GLU A 597 -17.77 4.25 -12.26
C GLU A 597 -18.40 5.00 -11.09
N THR A 598 -18.80 4.27 -10.05
CA THR A 598 -19.32 4.83 -8.81
C THR A 598 -18.69 4.19 -7.60
N VAL A 599 -18.59 4.98 -6.52
CA VAL A 599 -18.13 4.54 -5.21
C VAL A 599 -19.12 5.01 -4.16
N TYR A 600 -19.53 4.12 -3.27
CA TYR A 600 -20.42 4.50 -2.19
C TYR A 600 -19.72 5.44 -1.20
N MET A 601 -20.30 6.61 -0.96
CA MET A 601 -19.85 7.61 0.02
C MET A 601 -20.88 7.70 1.15
N ARG A 602 -20.51 7.17 2.33
CA ARG A 602 -21.39 7.15 3.48
C ARG A 602 -21.83 8.53 3.97
N GLY A 603 -20.93 9.50 3.99
CA GLY A 603 -21.25 10.87 4.43
C GLY A 603 -22.34 11.55 3.57
N LEU A 604 -22.65 10.98 2.41
CA LEU A 604 -23.69 11.44 1.48
C LEU A 604 -24.82 10.41 1.30
N GLU A 605 -24.72 9.24 1.97
CA GLU A 605 -25.66 8.10 1.88
C GLU A 605 -26.00 7.67 0.44
N ARG A 606 -25.07 7.87 -0.48
CA ARG A 606 -25.27 7.54 -1.91
C ARG A 606 -23.97 7.16 -2.58
N SER A 607 -24.10 6.47 -3.72
CA SER A 607 -22.97 6.24 -4.62
C SER A 607 -22.65 7.54 -5.38
N GLU A 608 -21.39 7.97 -5.30
CA GLU A 608 -20.89 9.12 -6.05
C GLU A 608 -20.15 8.66 -7.29
N PRO A 609 -20.31 9.36 -8.42
CA PRO A 609 -19.51 9.11 -9.62
C PRO A 609 -18.02 9.32 -9.31
N THR A 610 -17.20 8.42 -9.80
CA THR A 610 -15.74 8.53 -9.71
C THR A 610 -15.15 9.10 -10.99
N ARG A 611 -13.92 9.62 -10.88
CA ARG A 611 -13.09 9.87 -12.04
C ARG A 611 -12.07 8.74 -12.15
N PRO A 612 -11.82 8.21 -13.36
CA PRO A 612 -10.73 7.28 -13.55
C PRO A 612 -9.41 7.86 -13.04
N SER A 613 -8.52 7.00 -12.58
CA SER A 613 -7.16 7.37 -12.23
C SER A 613 -6.50 8.18 -13.37
N PRO A 614 -5.74 9.25 -13.09
CA PRO A 614 -4.96 9.94 -14.10
C PRO A 614 -4.08 8.98 -14.90
N PHE A 615 -3.54 7.95 -14.26
CA PHE A 615 -2.71 6.94 -14.92
C PHE A 615 -3.48 6.15 -15.99
N VAL A 616 -4.78 5.90 -15.77
CA VAL A 616 -5.65 5.26 -16.76
C VAL A 616 -5.98 6.21 -17.90
N LEU A 617 -6.19 7.50 -17.59
CA LEU A 617 -6.50 8.52 -18.62
C LEU A 617 -5.32 8.83 -19.53
N GLU A 618 -4.10 8.61 -19.08
CA GLU A 618 -2.87 8.80 -19.83
C GLU A 618 -2.53 7.62 -20.75
N MET A 619 -3.14 6.44 -20.54
CA MET A 619 -2.89 5.25 -21.34
C MET A 619 -3.51 5.39 -22.73
N GLU A 620 -2.76 4.99 -23.74
CA GLU A 620 -3.29 4.91 -25.11
C GLU A 620 -4.30 3.75 -25.24
N PRO A 621 -5.45 3.97 -25.90
CA PRO A 621 -6.46 2.91 -26.10
C PRO A 621 -5.93 1.66 -26.81
N SER A 622 -4.81 1.77 -27.53
CA SER A 622 -4.15 0.67 -28.20
C SER A 622 -3.43 -0.29 -27.25
N SER A 623 -3.07 0.15 -26.04
CA SER A 623 -2.28 -0.62 -25.07
C SER A 623 -3.11 -1.59 -24.22
N TYR A 624 -4.44 -1.51 -24.27
CA TYR A 624 -5.36 -2.37 -23.50
C TYR A 624 -6.61 -2.74 -24.29
N GLU A 625 -7.39 -3.69 -23.76
CA GLU A 625 -8.77 -3.97 -24.20
C GLU A 625 -9.77 -3.48 -23.17
N GLU A 626 -10.66 -2.55 -23.56
CA GLU A 626 -11.68 -2.03 -22.65
C GLU A 626 -12.89 -2.94 -22.61
N TRP A 627 -13.31 -3.32 -21.39
CA TRP A 627 -14.49 -4.10 -21.08
C TRP A 627 -15.38 -3.34 -20.12
N ARG A 628 -16.67 -3.32 -20.39
CA ARG A 628 -17.66 -2.61 -19.57
C ARG A 628 -18.69 -3.56 -18.99
N GLU A 629 -19.02 -3.36 -17.73
CA GLU A 629 -20.14 -4.02 -17.11
C GLU A 629 -21.44 -3.49 -17.71
N ASN A 630 -22.32 -4.41 -18.11
CA ASN A 630 -23.69 -4.07 -18.55
C ASN A 630 -24.67 -4.20 -17.38
N PHE A 631 -25.88 -3.64 -17.52
CA PHE A 631 -26.91 -3.67 -16.49
C PHE A 631 -27.41 -5.09 -16.14
N SER A 632 -27.13 -6.10 -16.95
CA SER A 632 -27.42 -7.51 -16.64
C SER A 632 -26.28 -8.19 -15.86
N GLY A 633 -25.23 -7.45 -15.48
CA GLY A 633 -24.06 -7.94 -14.75
C GLY A 633 -23.07 -8.75 -15.61
N GLY A 634 -23.18 -8.72 -16.94
CA GLY A 634 -22.21 -9.26 -17.89
C GLY A 634 -21.10 -8.26 -18.23
N LEU A 635 -20.06 -8.72 -18.94
CA LEU A 635 -19.03 -7.86 -19.53
C LEU A 635 -19.25 -7.75 -21.05
N ALA A 636 -19.13 -6.54 -21.58
CA ALA A 636 -19.14 -6.26 -23.01
C ALA A 636 -17.86 -5.55 -23.42
N ARG A 637 -17.26 -5.95 -24.56
CA ARG A 637 -16.09 -5.25 -25.11
C ARG A 637 -16.53 -3.89 -25.68
N ALA A 638 -15.85 -2.82 -25.33
CA ALA A 638 -16.14 -1.50 -25.89
C ALA A 638 -15.86 -1.50 -27.42
N GLY A 639 -16.83 -1.06 -28.22
CA GLY A 639 -16.73 -1.03 -29.70
C GLY A 639 -17.24 -2.31 -30.40
N GLY A 640 -17.67 -3.34 -29.69
CA GLY A 640 -18.30 -4.54 -30.23
C GLY A 640 -19.82 -4.50 -30.08
N GLY A 641 -20.58 -4.61 -31.17
CA GLY A 641 -22.03 -4.51 -31.19
C GLY A 641 -22.82 -5.68 -30.56
N ALA A 642 -22.19 -6.64 -29.90
CA ALA A 642 -22.86 -7.75 -29.22
C ALA A 642 -22.41 -7.82 -27.74
N SER A 643 -23.39 -7.78 -26.84
CA SER A 643 -23.18 -8.07 -25.42
C SER A 643 -22.74 -9.54 -25.29
N MET A 644 -21.50 -9.78 -24.89
CA MET A 644 -21.01 -11.12 -24.58
C MET A 644 -21.30 -11.45 -23.12
N GLY A 645 -21.72 -12.70 -22.85
CA GLY A 645 -21.76 -13.22 -21.48
C GLY A 645 -20.38 -13.20 -20.85
N ARG A 646 -20.29 -13.04 -19.52
CA ARG A 646 -18.99 -12.99 -18.78
C ARG A 646 -17.98 -14.04 -19.21
N ARG A 647 -18.44 -15.26 -19.45
CA ARG A 647 -17.62 -16.40 -19.88
C ARG A 647 -17.00 -16.22 -21.27
N GLN A 648 -17.78 -15.73 -22.24
CA GLN A 648 -17.30 -15.50 -23.61
C GLN A 648 -16.29 -14.35 -23.67
N ALA A 649 -16.53 -13.29 -22.90
CA ALA A 649 -15.62 -12.15 -22.77
C ALA A 649 -14.25 -12.57 -22.26
N LEU A 650 -14.23 -13.47 -21.28
CA LEU A 650 -12.99 -13.97 -20.71
C LEU A 650 -12.26 -14.94 -21.63
N ASP A 651 -12.98 -15.86 -22.28
CA ASP A 651 -12.39 -16.79 -23.24
C ASP A 651 -11.69 -16.02 -24.39
N GLN A 652 -12.28 -14.92 -24.84
CA GLN A 652 -11.66 -14.03 -25.82
C GLN A 652 -10.42 -13.32 -25.27
N ALA A 653 -10.49 -12.77 -24.03
CA ALA A 653 -9.36 -12.11 -23.39
C ALA A 653 -8.19 -13.07 -23.08
N LEU A 654 -8.47 -14.37 -22.89
CA LEU A 654 -7.46 -15.41 -22.68
C LEU A 654 -6.96 -16.07 -23.98
N GLY A 655 -7.38 -15.56 -25.17
CA GLY A 655 -6.97 -16.08 -26.47
C GLY A 655 -7.49 -17.50 -26.77
N ARG A 656 -8.60 -17.93 -26.14
CA ARG A 656 -9.20 -19.24 -26.38
C ARG A 656 -10.09 -19.23 -27.62
N PRO A 657 -10.06 -20.25 -28.52
CA PRO A 657 -10.99 -20.33 -29.62
C PRO A 657 -12.41 -20.50 -29.09
N SER A 658 -13.33 -19.64 -29.59
CA SER A 658 -14.74 -19.71 -29.25
C SER A 658 -15.34 -21.01 -29.75
N GLY A 659 -15.51 -21.98 -28.86
CA GLY A 659 -16.20 -23.22 -29.15
C GLY A 659 -17.69 -22.98 -29.37
N SER A 660 -18.16 -23.06 -30.61
CA SER A 660 -19.55 -23.03 -30.97
C SER A 660 -20.29 -24.27 -30.45
N VAL A 661 -20.95 -24.14 -29.29
CA VAL A 661 -22.00 -25.07 -28.92
C VAL A 661 -23.31 -24.53 -29.48
N ARG A 662 -23.70 -25.07 -30.65
CA ARG A 662 -25.08 -24.94 -31.17
C ARG A 662 -26.00 -25.73 -30.22
N SER A 663 -26.78 -25.04 -29.40
CA SER A 663 -28.01 -25.58 -28.83
C SER A 663 -29.18 -24.95 -29.59
N ALA A 664 -29.81 -25.72 -30.39
CA ALA A 664 -31.07 -25.38 -31.03
C ALA A 664 -32.19 -25.45 -29.99
N VAL A 665 -32.93 -24.34 -29.82
CA VAL A 665 -34.27 -24.32 -29.24
C VAL A 665 -35.15 -23.43 -30.13
N PRO A 666 -36.35 -23.84 -30.49
CA PRO A 666 -37.10 -23.25 -31.58
C PRO A 666 -37.82 -21.93 -31.22
N GLU A 667 -37.91 -21.07 -32.21
CA GLU A 667 -38.77 -19.89 -32.22
C GLU A 667 -40.23 -20.23 -32.00
N SER A 668 -40.90 -19.50 -31.14
CA SER A 668 -42.35 -19.30 -31.24
C SER A 668 -42.63 -17.80 -31.26
N ALA A 669 -43.26 -17.40 -32.36
CA ALA A 669 -43.74 -16.06 -32.63
C ALA A 669 -44.95 -15.71 -31.74
N ALA A 670 -45.01 -14.47 -31.29
CA ALA A 670 -46.27 -13.71 -31.19
C ALA A 670 -45.94 -12.23 -31.02
N GLY A 671 -46.47 -11.45 -31.95
CA GLY A 671 -46.40 -10.00 -31.97
C GLY A 671 -47.42 -9.35 -31.01
N GLY A 672 -47.24 -8.07 -30.78
CA GLY A 672 -48.14 -7.24 -30.00
C GLY A 672 -47.63 -5.81 -29.95
N ASP A 673 -48.10 -4.98 -30.91
CA ASP A 673 -47.99 -3.53 -30.88
C ASP A 673 -48.60 -2.93 -29.62
N ALA A 674 -47.91 -2.03 -28.96
CA ALA A 674 -48.55 -1.05 -28.07
C ALA A 674 -47.81 0.29 -28.17
N GLN A 675 -48.60 1.25 -28.65
CA GLN A 675 -48.24 2.63 -28.89
C GLN A 675 -47.76 3.39 -27.63
N ALA A 676 -46.80 4.26 -27.90
CA ALA A 676 -46.34 5.29 -27.01
C ALA A 676 -47.41 6.33 -26.68
N ASN A 677 -47.50 6.71 -25.42
CA ASN A 677 -48.01 8.01 -25.02
C ASN A 677 -46.89 8.82 -24.36
N GLY A 678 -46.52 9.89 -25.07
CA GLY A 678 -45.55 10.85 -24.59
C GLY A 678 -46.10 11.76 -23.51
N ASN A 679 -45.29 12.06 -22.53
CA ASN A 679 -45.39 13.27 -21.75
C ASN A 679 -44.07 14.04 -21.85
N GLY A 680 -44.15 15.16 -22.55
CA GLY A 680 -43.04 16.03 -22.86
C GLY A 680 -42.49 16.73 -21.62
N ILE A 681 -41.21 16.51 -21.32
CA ILE A 681 -40.43 17.38 -20.48
C ILE A 681 -39.92 18.53 -21.35
N ARG A 682 -40.38 19.74 -21.06
CA ARG A 682 -39.92 20.98 -21.69
C ARG A 682 -38.44 21.12 -21.49
N ASN A 683 -37.67 21.10 -22.57
CA ASN A 683 -36.25 21.44 -22.62
C ASN A 683 -36.13 22.98 -22.40
N THR A 684 -36.01 23.42 -21.15
CA THR A 684 -35.57 24.79 -20.85
C THR A 684 -34.04 24.82 -20.96
N LYS A 685 -33.51 25.66 -21.85
CA LYS A 685 -32.09 25.98 -21.91
C LYS A 685 -31.70 26.59 -20.56
N LEU A 686 -31.04 25.80 -19.71
CA LEU A 686 -30.50 26.24 -18.44
C LEU A 686 -29.20 27.02 -18.70
N GLY A 687 -29.18 28.32 -18.35
CA GLY A 687 -28.10 29.27 -18.60
C GLY A 687 -26.92 29.18 -17.60
N PHE A 688 -26.18 30.27 -17.49
CA PHE A 688 -25.16 30.46 -16.52
C PHE A 688 -25.69 31.35 -15.37
N CYS A 689 -25.02 31.26 -14.23
CA CYS A 689 -25.28 32.12 -13.08
C CYS A 689 -23.97 32.48 -12.36
N THR A 690 -24.01 33.57 -11.57
CA THR A 690 -22.88 33.97 -10.74
C THR A 690 -23.29 33.93 -9.26
N HIS A 691 -22.41 33.35 -8.43
CA HIS A 691 -22.56 33.29 -6.98
C HIS A 691 -21.42 34.05 -6.31
N ARG A 692 -21.74 34.81 -5.24
CA ARG A 692 -20.79 35.72 -4.57
C ARG A 692 -19.50 35.05 -4.07
N VAL A 693 -19.54 33.77 -3.68
CA VAL A 693 -18.40 33.03 -3.13
C VAL A 693 -17.76 32.09 -4.16
N TYR A 694 -18.58 31.49 -5.06
CA TYR A 694 -18.12 30.43 -5.99
C TYR A 694 -17.86 30.95 -7.40
N GLY A 695 -18.15 32.22 -7.67
CA GLY A 695 -17.98 32.81 -8.99
C GLY A 695 -19.03 32.33 -10.01
N ARG A 696 -18.65 32.32 -11.29
CA ARG A 696 -19.53 31.94 -12.39
C ARG A 696 -19.69 30.43 -12.48
N GLY A 697 -20.94 29.93 -12.56
CA GLY A 697 -21.26 28.51 -12.65
C GLY A 697 -22.32 28.21 -13.73
N LYS A 698 -22.32 26.98 -14.24
CA LYS A 698 -23.30 26.49 -15.20
C LYS A 698 -24.44 25.79 -14.47
N ILE A 699 -25.69 26.23 -14.72
CA ILE A 699 -26.87 25.59 -14.14
C ILE A 699 -27.09 24.25 -14.84
N ILE A 700 -27.13 23.18 -14.05
CA ILE A 700 -27.29 21.80 -14.56
C ILE A 700 -28.75 21.39 -14.54
N ALA A 701 -29.45 21.69 -13.46
CA ALA A 701 -30.84 21.34 -13.25
C ALA A 701 -31.48 22.20 -12.15
N GLU A 702 -32.77 22.35 -12.17
CA GLU A 702 -33.55 22.82 -11.04
C GLU A 702 -33.89 21.61 -10.14
N ALA A 703 -33.41 21.61 -8.92
CA ALA A 703 -33.57 20.51 -7.97
C ALA A 703 -34.92 20.58 -7.22
N ALA A 704 -35.48 21.79 -7.07
CA ALA A 704 -36.79 22.11 -6.55
C ALA A 704 -37.12 23.55 -6.95
N PRO A 705 -38.37 24.00 -6.90
CA PRO A 705 -38.74 25.37 -7.25
C PRO A 705 -37.84 26.40 -6.54
N GLY A 706 -37.12 27.20 -7.34
CA GLY A 706 -36.15 28.19 -6.84
C GLY A 706 -34.85 27.62 -6.22
N LYS A 707 -34.51 26.37 -6.47
CA LYS A 707 -33.29 25.74 -5.98
C LYS A 707 -32.56 25.05 -7.15
N TYR A 708 -31.37 25.57 -7.51
CA TYR A 708 -30.60 25.14 -8.68
C TYR A 708 -29.39 24.30 -8.35
N ARG A 709 -29.14 23.27 -9.12
CA ARG A 709 -27.85 22.54 -9.14
C ARG A 709 -26.94 23.19 -10.15
N ILE A 710 -25.78 23.64 -9.70
CA ILE A 710 -24.87 24.47 -10.47
C ILE A 710 -23.48 23.89 -10.38
N ASN A 711 -22.80 23.78 -11.51
CA ASN A 711 -21.41 23.40 -11.55
C ASN A 711 -20.53 24.66 -11.59
N PHE A 712 -19.76 24.89 -10.52
CA PHE A 712 -18.80 25.97 -10.43
C PHE A 712 -17.40 25.45 -10.73
N PRO A 713 -16.67 26.02 -11.73
CA PRO A 713 -15.30 25.62 -12.02
C PRO A 713 -14.41 25.75 -10.78
N GLY A 714 -13.69 24.68 -10.43
CA GLY A 714 -12.85 24.63 -9.23
C GLY A 714 -13.56 24.29 -7.91
N PHE A 715 -14.91 24.39 -7.84
CA PHE A 715 -15.69 24.13 -6.62
C PHE A 715 -16.70 22.99 -6.73
N GLY A 716 -16.86 22.41 -7.95
CA GLY A 716 -17.76 21.32 -8.23
C GLY A 716 -19.25 21.71 -8.19
N ILE A 717 -20.14 20.69 -8.15
CA ILE A 717 -21.58 20.88 -8.18
C ILE A 717 -22.09 21.27 -6.79
N LYS A 718 -22.82 22.41 -6.74
CA LYS A 718 -23.47 22.91 -5.52
C LYS A 718 -24.98 23.05 -5.78
N THR A 719 -25.78 22.86 -4.73
CA THR A 719 -27.22 23.14 -4.78
C THR A 719 -27.47 24.40 -4.00
N ILE A 720 -27.92 25.47 -4.69
CA ILE A 720 -28.03 26.82 -4.16
C ILE A 720 -29.42 27.36 -4.44
N LEU A 721 -30.00 28.13 -3.49
CA LEU A 721 -31.25 28.83 -3.65
C LEU A 721 -31.09 29.99 -4.63
N ALA A 722 -32.10 30.28 -5.41
CA ALA A 722 -32.13 31.35 -6.44
C ALA A 722 -31.77 32.74 -5.85
N GLU A 723 -32.14 33.00 -4.63
CA GLU A 723 -31.85 34.27 -3.92
C GLU A 723 -30.38 34.60 -3.75
N TYR A 724 -29.49 33.57 -3.80
CA TYR A 724 -28.04 33.74 -3.71
C TYR A 724 -27.36 33.73 -5.08
N LEU A 725 -28.13 33.73 -6.17
CA LEU A 725 -27.64 33.64 -7.53
C LEU A 725 -28.05 34.87 -8.35
N THR A 726 -27.11 35.37 -9.11
CA THR A 726 -27.41 36.28 -10.22
C THR A 726 -27.49 35.43 -11.50
N LEU A 727 -28.69 35.21 -12.03
CA LEU A 727 -28.88 34.46 -13.26
C LEU A 727 -28.42 35.32 -14.45
N GLU A 728 -27.67 34.72 -15.35
CA GLU A 728 -27.27 35.38 -16.62
C GLU A 728 -28.31 35.01 -17.68
N ASP A 729 -28.84 36.01 -18.36
CA ASP A 729 -29.82 35.81 -19.47
C ASP A 729 -29.17 34.98 -20.56
N ALA A 730 -29.91 33.95 -21.07
CA ALA A 730 -29.42 32.93 -21.97
C ALA A 730 -29.31 33.43 -23.43
#